data_7b7306a321d1976ded9051fcd46b3188
#
_entry.id   7b7306a321d1976ded9051fcd46b3188
#
_cell.length_a   1.000
_cell.length_b   1.000
_cell.length_c   1.000
_cell.angle_alpha   90.00
_cell.angle_beta   90.00
_cell.angle_gamma   90.00
#
_symmetry.space_group_name_H-M   'P 1'
#
loop_
_entity.id
_entity.type
_entity.pdbx_description
1 polymer ?
#
loop_
_entity_poly.entity_id
_entity_poly.type
_entity_poly.pdbx_seq_one_letter_code
_entity_poly.pdbx_strand_id
1 'polypeptide(L)'
;MPIVIGRVLRRPPNGIEGDDIMTANRIKDAFLKRLDPQHRMRWLVMLVVILVFTAILYPGLVVTDLAYRIGDVAERDIKASHDFLIEDRQATETNQRNASDQTLTVYDYDILLARNLTRKIEQVFLDMREAVAALNAREALQAAAKRPDDAAVTETIGSPSPPLPASDTAPHEGDALPIDEILAEKRTEFGEKLGITVREDVYQLLAETDFSQTIADRMSQVLYEILKSGVVSNKEILLRESEKGIVLRTVGTDKERTVRNLRQFYDLEEAKMMVRIMGQPMLKDMGYANADLIVDLMQDLLQPNITLNRNETQERQDAAVADVKPVFHKIKAGEMLLREGERVTAVQILKLRALQEEQLSQRIAMSSMGAAMIMICVLLSAYFLRFRNRDERAYSINKDILFTAVVLCTFFVIAEVAGSLSRTLAQNTPLSFDALSLFYATPISAATMIVCLFLGLESAILIAMILSIGAAIVFQGSFEVMIFFLISGAMAAYWIRDCRGRKVFINAGLKTGLLNITLAVAIGVYTGFESTKAILWGGVFGFLGGVFSTIIATGLVPIIEILFEYTSDIKLLELANLDQPLMRKLMIEAPGTYHHSVIVGNMVEAAAAEIGANPLLAKVCGYYHDIGKIRKPAYFIENQAGGRNRHDKLAPSMSALILIAHIKDGMDLARQNKLGESITDTIRQHHGTSLIQYFYDKA
;
A
#
# COMPACT_ATOMS: atom_id res chain seq x y z
N MET A 1 3.48 -39.62 -13.28
CA MET A 1 4.80 -40.22 -13.49
C MET A 1 5.61 -40.48 -12.20
N PRO A 2 5.13 -40.15 -10.99
CA PRO A 2 5.72 -40.66 -9.73
C PRO A 2 5.39 -42.12 -9.41
N ILE A 3 4.33 -42.68 -10.02
CA ILE A 3 3.85 -44.05 -9.72
C ILE A 3 4.75 -45.16 -10.32
N VAL A 4 5.54 -44.85 -11.33
CA VAL A 4 6.48 -45.81 -11.96
C VAL A 4 7.82 -45.90 -11.22
N ILE A 5 8.18 -44.87 -10.42
CA ILE A 5 9.44 -44.85 -9.65
C ILE A 5 9.32 -45.59 -8.30
N GLY A 6 8.11 -45.73 -7.76
CA GLY A 6 7.88 -46.42 -6.49
C GLY A 6 7.91 -47.96 -6.54
N ARG A 7 7.95 -48.57 -7.72
CA ARG A 7 7.96 -50.06 -7.86
C ARG A 7 9.37 -50.66 -8.08
N VAL A 8 10.40 -49.84 -8.27
CA VAL A 8 11.80 -50.30 -8.49
C VAL A 8 12.61 -50.30 -7.17
N LEU A 9 12.06 -49.83 -6.07
CA LEU A 9 12.77 -49.79 -4.77
C LEU A 9 12.29 -50.77 -3.75
N ARG A 10 11.92 -52.04 -4.14
CA ARG A 10 11.92 -53.18 -3.22
C ARG A 10 13.26 -53.85 -3.25
N ARG A 11 14.02 -53.71 -2.16
CA ARG A 11 15.35 -54.29 -1.93
C ARG A 11 15.39 -55.78 -2.25
N PRO A 12 16.38 -56.27 -3.02
CA PRO A 12 16.92 -57.61 -2.87
C PRO A 12 18.01 -57.61 -1.78
N PRO A 13 18.28 -58.75 -1.14
CA PRO A 13 19.16 -58.81 0.01
C PRO A 13 20.64 -58.84 -0.44
N ASN A 14 21.41 -58.03 0.28
CA ASN A 14 22.87 -58.08 0.44
C ASN A 14 23.79 -58.04 -0.81
N GLY A 15 24.41 -56.88 -1.02
CA GLY A 15 25.75 -56.81 -1.61
C GLY A 15 25.82 -56.22 -3.00
N ILE A 16 25.46 -54.95 -3.24
CA ILE A 16 25.99 -54.05 -4.28
C ILE A 16 25.58 -52.61 -3.93
N GLU A 17 26.33 -51.94 -3.08
CA GLU A 17 26.01 -50.54 -2.63
C GLU A 17 26.74 -49.44 -3.40
N GLY A 18 27.52 -49.79 -4.48
CA GLY A 18 28.30 -48.79 -5.22
C GLY A 18 27.78 -48.43 -6.62
N ASP A 19 27.09 -49.35 -7.31
CA ASP A 19 26.76 -49.19 -8.74
C ASP A 19 25.37 -48.53 -8.98
N ASP A 20 24.43 -48.66 -8.05
CA ASP A 20 23.06 -48.14 -8.25
C ASP A 20 22.96 -46.63 -8.04
N ILE A 21 23.80 -46.05 -7.19
CA ILE A 21 23.85 -44.59 -7.00
C ILE A 21 24.55 -43.92 -8.22
N MET A 22 25.53 -44.59 -8.80
CA MET A 22 26.16 -44.11 -10.04
C MET A 22 25.23 -44.23 -11.27
N THR A 23 24.38 -45.24 -11.34
CA THR A 23 23.40 -45.38 -12.43
C THR A 23 22.26 -44.39 -12.30
N ALA A 24 21.75 -44.13 -11.10
CA ALA A 24 20.71 -43.10 -10.84
C ALA A 24 21.24 -41.69 -11.17
N ASN A 25 22.47 -41.36 -10.79
CA ASN A 25 23.10 -40.08 -11.14
C ASN A 25 23.44 -40.00 -12.63
N ARG A 26 23.88 -41.08 -13.27
CA ARG A 26 24.08 -41.14 -14.74
C ARG A 26 22.79 -40.99 -15.53
N ILE A 27 21.68 -41.55 -15.04
CA ILE A 27 20.35 -41.39 -15.64
C ILE A 27 19.86 -39.94 -15.45
N LYS A 28 20.08 -39.35 -14.25
CA LYS A 28 19.78 -37.95 -13.97
C LYS A 28 20.63 -37.00 -14.82
N ASP A 29 21.93 -37.26 -14.95
CA ASP A 29 22.83 -36.45 -15.78
C ASP A 29 22.59 -36.66 -17.29
N ALA A 30 22.21 -37.86 -17.73
CA ALA A 30 21.81 -38.12 -19.10
C ALA A 30 20.45 -37.48 -19.42
N PHE A 31 19.53 -37.44 -18.48
CA PHE A 31 18.25 -36.71 -18.59
C PHE A 31 18.46 -35.21 -18.63
N LEU A 32 19.33 -34.68 -17.77
CA LEU A 32 19.67 -33.24 -17.71
C LEU A 32 20.54 -32.81 -18.94
N LYS A 33 21.42 -33.67 -19.44
CA LYS A 33 22.20 -33.43 -20.67
C LYS A 33 21.38 -33.53 -21.96
N ARG A 34 20.27 -34.27 -21.95
CA ARG A 34 19.31 -34.32 -23.07
C ARG A 34 18.35 -33.17 -23.16
N LEU A 35 18.28 -32.30 -22.16
CA LEU A 35 17.53 -31.04 -22.22
C LEU A 35 18.40 -30.00 -22.94
N ASP A 36 18.27 -29.95 -24.27
CA ASP A 36 18.71 -28.86 -25.12
C ASP A 36 18.37 -27.53 -24.46
N PRO A 37 19.25 -26.50 -24.47
CA PRO A 37 18.97 -25.16 -23.90
C PRO A 37 17.62 -24.59 -24.31
N GLN A 38 17.13 -24.94 -25.49
CA GLN A 38 15.83 -24.53 -26.03
C GLN A 38 14.66 -25.20 -25.32
N HIS A 39 14.76 -26.44 -24.89
CA HIS A 39 13.74 -27.14 -24.11
C HIS A 39 13.67 -26.60 -22.67
N ARG A 40 14.79 -26.16 -22.09
CA ARG A 40 14.82 -25.52 -20.76
C ARG A 40 14.03 -24.21 -20.75
N MET A 41 14.17 -23.40 -21.81
CA MET A 41 13.41 -22.16 -21.96
C MET A 41 11.90 -22.42 -21.96
N ARG A 42 11.41 -23.43 -22.68
CA ARG A 42 10.00 -23.79 -22.76
C ARG A 42 9.43 -24.17 -21.38
N TRP A 43 10.14 -25.01 -20.65
CA TRP A 43 9.74 -25.42 -19.30
C TRP A 43 9.76 -24.24 -18.31
N LEU A 44 10.73 -23.34 -18.42
CA LEU A 44 10.81 -22.13 -17.61
C LEU A 44 9.63 -21.20 -17.87
N VAL A 45 9.28 -20.97 -19.13
CA VAL A 45 8.11 -20.15 -19.49
C VAL A 45 6.82 -20.76 -18.95
N MET A 46 6.62 -22.09 -19.09
CA MET A 46 5.46 -22.77 -18.53
C MET A 46 5.40 -22.66 -17.01
N LEU A 47 6.54 -22.80 -16.33
CA LEU A 47 6.63 -22.63 -14.87
C LEU A 47 6.23 -21.21 -14.47
N VAL A 48 6.71 -20.19 -15.18
CA VAL A 48 6.35 -18.79 -14.91
C VAL A 48 4.85 -18.57 -15.09
N VAL A 49 4.23 -19.11 -16.15
CA VAL A 49 2.76 -19.00 -16.35
C VAL A 49 2.00 -19.63 -15.19
N ILE A 50 2.42 -20.81 -14.73
CA ILE A 50 1.78 -21.50 -13.59
C ILE A 50 1.93 -20.69 -12.31
N LEU A 51 3.13 -20.15 -12.03
CA LEU A 51 3.38 -19.32 -10.84
C LEU A 51 2.57 -18.03 -10.88
N VAL A 52 2.52 -17.34 -12.02
CA VAL A 52 1.72 -16.12 -12.20
C VAL A 52 0.25 -16.42 -12.01
N PHE A 53 -0.27 -17.49 -12.62
CA PHE A 53 -1.65 -17.90 -12.46
C PHE A 53 -1.99 -18.23 -11.00
N THR A 54 -1.13 -18.99 -10.32
CA THR A 54 -1.33 -19.35 -8.89
C THR A 54 -1.30 -18.10 -8.00
N ALA A 55 -0.40 -17.15 -8.28
CA ALA A 55 -0.30 -15.89 -7.55
C ALA A 55 -1.53 -14.99 -7.77
N ILE A 56 -2.05 -14.95 -9.00
CA ILE A 56 -3.25 -14.19 -9.36
C ILE A 56 -4.49 -14.75 -8.66
N LEU A 57 -4.61 -16.07 -8.56
CA LEU A 57 -5.76 -16.72 -7.93
C LEU A 57 -5.80 -16.58 -6.40
N TYR A 58 -4.65 -16.32 -5.76
CA TYR A 58 -4.55 -16.28 -4.30
C TYR A 58 -5.53 -15.27 -3.65
N PRO A 59 -5.68 -14.03 -4.14
CA PRO A 59 -6.63 -13.07 -3.57
C PRO A 59 -8.10 -13.49 -3.73
N GLY A 60 -8.47 -14.07 -4.87
CA GLY A 60 -9.84 -14.46 -5.18
C GLY A 60 -10.35 -15.65 -4.34
N LEU A 61 -9.43 -16.50 -3.84
CA LEU A 61 -9.74 -17.62 -2.97
C LEU A 61 -9.92 -17.20 -1.49
N VAL A 62 -9.48 -15.99 -1.13
CA VAL A 62 -9.56 -15.45 0.25
C VAL A 62 -10.94 -14.86 0.55
N VAL A 63 -11.71 -14.44 -0.46
CA VAL A 63 -13.03 -13.84 -0.27
C VAL A 63 -14.09 -14.94 -0.20
N THR A 64 -14.38 -15.41 1.01
CA THR A 64 -15.57 -16.22 1.28
C THR A 64 -16.65 -15.32 1.87
N ASP A 65 -17.65 -14.97 1.09
CA ASP A 65 -18.85 -14.34 1.61
C ASP A 65 -19.51 -15.30 2.63
N LEU A 66 -19.85 -14.75 3.81
CA LEU A 66 -20.72 -15.44 4.74
C LEU A 66 -22.06 -15.72 4.04
N ALA A 67 -22.44 -16.97 3.99
CA ALA A 67 -23.70 -17.38 3.39
C ALA A 67 -24.95 -16.77 4.07
N TYR A 68 -24.80 -16.22 5.29
CA TYR A 68 -25.88 -15.68 6.12
C TYR A 68 -25.60 -14.27 6.63
N ARG A 69 -26.67 -13.46 6.69
CA ARG A 69 -26.71 -12.14 7.33
C ARG A 69 -27.52 -12.20 8.61
N ILE A 70 -27.34 -11.22 9.50
CA ILE A 70 -28.16 -11.13 10.72
C ILE A 70 -29.64 -11.00 10.33
N GLY A 71 -30.47 -11.92 10.86
CA GLY A 71 -31.90 -11.97 10.59
C GLY A 71 -32.33 -12.94 9.50
N ASP A 72 -31.39 -13.48 8.72
CA ASP A 72 -31.69 -14.55 7.75
C ASP A 72 -32.20 -15.81 8.46
N VAL A 73 -32.92 -16.65 7.73
CA VAL A 73 -33.36 -17.96 8.22
C VAL A 73 -32.39 -19.02 7.69
N ALA A 74 -31.88 -19.84 8.59
CA ALA A 74 -30.96 -20.90 8.22
C ALA A 74 -31.63 -21.98 7.37
N GLU A 75 -31.03 -22.30 6.22
CA GLU A 75 -31.54 -23.31 5.27
C GLU A 75 -31.14 -24.74 5.66
N ARG A 76 -30.17 -24.89 6.56
CA ARG A 76 -29.64 -26.19 6.99
C ARG A 76 -28.93 -26.11 8.35
N ASP A 77 -28.82 -27.27 8.98
CA ASP A 77 -28.02 -27.43 10.20
C ASP A 77 -26.53 -27.18 9.91
N ILE A 78 -25.88 -26.37 10.73
CA ILE A 78 -24.42 -26.15 10.70
C ILE A 78 -23.82 -26.55 12.04
N LYS A 79 -22.92 -27.53 12.00
CA LYS A 79 -22.17 -28.04 13.17
C LYS A 79 -20.69 -27.67 13.02
N ALA A 80 -20.02 -27.51 14.17
CA ALA A 80 -18.58 -27.36 14.20
C ALA A 80 -17.90 -28.64 13.68
N SER A 81 -17.05 -28.49 12.66
CA SER A 81 -16.32 -29.61 12.04
C SER A 81 -15.11 -30.06 12.86
N HIS A 82 -14.59 -29.22 13.73
CA HIS A 82 -13.44 -29.43 14.61
C HIS A 82 -13.55 -28.53 15.84
N ASP A 83 -12.68 -28.76 16.84
CA ASP A 83 -12.57 -27.90 18.01
C ASP A 83 -11.93 -26.56 17.60
N PHE A 84 -12.54 -25.42 17.97
CA PHE A 84 -11.96 -24.12 17.74
C PHE A 84 -12.29 -23.13 18.88
N LEU A 85 -11.55 -22.01 18.93
CA LEU A 85 -11.69 -21.01 19.98
C LEU A 85 -12.36 -19.76 19.40
N ILE A 86 -13.29 -19.18 20.17
CA ILE A 86 -13.92 -17.91 19.83
C ILE A 86 -13.64 -16.92 20.96
N GLU A 87 -13.23 -15.73 20.63
CA GLU A 87 -13.09 -14.66 21.61
C GLU A 87 -14.47 -14.21 22.12
N ASP A 88 -14.65 -14.30 23.44
CA ASP A 88 -15.77 -13.68 24.15
C ASP A 88 -15.46 -12.19 24.38
N ARG A 89 -15.86 -11.38 23.40
CA ARG A 89 -15.65 -9.93 23.46
C ARG A 89 -16.32 -9.30 24.68
N GLN A 90 -17.50 -9.77 25.07
CA GLN A 90 -18.22 -9.22 26.20
C GLN A 90 -17.52 -9.51 27.52
N ALA A 91 -17.03 -10.74 27.70
CA ALA A 91 -16.22 -11.10 28.86
C ALA A 91 -14.86 -10.38 28.84
N THR A 92 -14.22 -10.28 27.68
CA THR A 92 -12.95 -9.54 27.51
C THR A 92 -13.13 -8.05 27.85
N GLU A 93 -14.13 -7.38 27.30
CA GLU A 93 -14.44 -5.98 27.60
C GLU A 93 -14.80 -5.77 29.09
N THR A 94 -15.54 -6.71 29.68
CA THR A 94 -15.86 -6.64 31.11
C THR A 94 -14.59 -6.74 31.96
N ASN A 95 -13.69 -7.65 31.62
CA ASN A 95 -12.41 -7.77 32.30
C ASN A 95 -11.52 -6.55 32.12
N GLN A 96 -11.51 -5.95 30.93
CA GLN A 96 -10.80 -4.71 30.65
C GLN A 96 -11.34 -3.55 31.46
N ARG A 97 -12.66 -3.38 31.53
CA ARG A 97 -13.30 -2.37 32.40
C ARG A 97 -12.95 -2.60 33.86
N ASN A 98 -13.05 -3.83 34.34
CA ASN A 98 -12.67 -4.17 35.71
C ASN A 98 -11.20 -3.86 36.02
N ALA A 99 -10.28 -4.13 35.09
CA ALA A 99 -8.86 -3.80 35.23
C ALA A 99 -8.63 -2.28 35.29
N SER A 100 -9.28 -1.52 34.41
CA SER A 100 -9.25 -0.05 34.43
C SER A 100 -9.83 0.49 35.74
N ASP A 101 -10.97 -0.05 36.16
CA ASP A 101 -11.65 0.37 37.38
C ASP A 101 -10.87 0.03 38.66
N GLN A 102 -10.07 -1.02 38.67
CA GLN A 102 -9.22 -1.42 39.79
C GLN A 102 -7.92 -0.61 39.89
N THR A 103 -7.53 0.08 38.82
CA THR A 103 -6.33 0.90 38.81
C THR A 103 -6.48 2.10 39.71
N LEU A 104 -5.49 2.31 40.60
CA LEU A 104 -5.50 3.40 41.57
C LEU A 104 -5.20 4.75 40.91
N THR A 105 -5.98 5.74 41.27
CA THR A 105 -5.79 7.13 40.83
C THR A 105 -4.52 7.73 41.40
N VAL A 106 -3.71 8.38 40.58
CA VAL A 106 -2.43 8.99 40.96
C VAL A 106 -2.59 10.46 41.29
N TYR A 107 -2.09 10.83 42.45
CA TYR A 107 -2.00 12.22 42.91
C TYR A 107 -0.54 12.60 43.10
N ASP A 108 -0.16 13.77 42.62
CA ASP A 108 1.18 14.34 42.81
C ASP A 108 1.17 15.17 44.11
N TYR A 109 2.15 14.90 44.97
CA TYR A 109 2.38 15.61 46.23
C TYR A 109 3.66 16.43 46.15
N ASP A 110 3.51 17.76 46.14
CA ASP A 110 4.65 18.67 46.18
C ASP A 110 5.05 18.94 47.63
N ILE A 111 6.00 18.15 48.13
CA ILE A 111 6.59 18.31 49.47
C ILE A 111 7.46 19.56 49.57
N LEU A 112 7.98 20.06 48.45
CA LEU A 112 8.86 21.21 48.41
C LEU A 112 8.09 22.51 48.52
N LEU A 113 6.79 22.53 48.19
CA LEU A 113 5.96 23.71 48.28
C LEU A 113 5.96 24.29 49.68
N ALA A 114 5.79 23.46 50.73
CA ALA A 114 5.84 23.88 52.10
C ALA A 114 7.16 24.57 52.46
N ARG A 115 8.29 23.97 52.10
CA ARG A 115 9.63 24.49 52.36
C ARG A 115 9.95 25.75 51.57
N ASN A 116 9.49 25.79 50.32
CA ASN A 116 9.70 26.92 49.43
C ASN A 116 8.89 28.13 49.93
N LEU A 117 7.66 27.89 50.35
CA LEU A 117 6.80 28.96 50.91
C LEU A 117 7.40 29.53 52.22
N THR A 118 7.83 28.67 53.16
CA THR A 118 8.44 29.16 54.41
C THR A 118 9.71 29.94 54.11
N ARG A 119 10.59 29.45 53.28
CA ARG A 119 11.81 30.18 52.89
C ARG A 119 11.47 31.52 52.22
N LYS A 120 10.45 31.52 51.37
CA LYS A 120 9.99 32.73 50.66
C LYS A 120 9.46 33.78 51.63
N ILE A 121 8.71 33.38 52.63
CA ILE A 121 8.21 34.27 53.69
C ILE A 121 9.38 34.87 54.47
N GLU A 122 10.32 34.04 54.95
CA GLU A 122 11.49 34.49 55.70
C GLU A 122 12.34 35.49 54.91
N GLN A 123 12.56 35.19 53.61
CA GLN A 123 13.37 36.06 52.74
C GLN A 123 12.65 37.43 52.50
N VAL A 124 11.36 37.38 52.18
CA VAL A 124 10.60 38.58 51.88
C VAL A 124 10.46 39.47 53.13
N PHE A 125 10.27 38.88 54.34
CA PHE A 125 10.25 39.61 55.57
C PHE A 125 11.63 40.23 55.89
N LEU A 126 12.74 39.54 55.62
CA LEU A 126 14.08 40.07 55.75
C LEU A 126 14.31 41.28 54.83
N ASP A 127 13.98 41.12 53.55
CA ASP A 127 14.10 42.17 52.52
C ASP A 127 13.31 43.44 52.93
N MET A 128 12.07 43.24 53.41
CA MET A 128 11.22 44.36 53.83
C MET A 128 11.74 45.04 55.12
N ARG A 129 12.27 44.29 56.05
CA ARG A 129 12.89 44.82 57.28
C ARG A 129 14.10 45.70 56.94
N GLU A 130 14.96 45.24 56.02
CA GLU A 130 16.06 46.06 55.57
C GLU A 130 15.60 47.33 54.86
N ALA A 131 14.54 47.24 54.04
CA ALA A 131 13.97 48.38 53.35
C ALA A 131 13.32 49.40 54.33
N VAL A 132 12.59 48.94 55.35
CA VAL A 132 12.02 49.81 56.37
C VAL A 132 13.09 50.46 57.22
N ALA A 133 14.13 49.71 57.62
CA ALA A 133 15.27 50.27 58.36
C ALA A 133 16.03 51.36 57.57
N ALA A 134 16.18 51.17 56.26
CA ALA A 134 16.75 52.16 55.36
C ALA A 134 15.90 53.45 55.24
N LEU A 135 14.55 53.29 55.20
CA LEU A 135 13.60 54.41 55.18
C LEU A 135 13.68 55.18 56.50
N ASN A 136 13.60 54.49 57.66
CA ASN A 136 13.68 55.12 58.99
C ASN A 136 15.02 55.84 59.21
N ALA A 137 16.12 55.30 58.72
CA ALA A 137 17.44 55.95 58.75
C ALA A 137 17.43 57.21 57.87
N ARG A 138 16.74 57.20 56.75
CA ARG A 138 16.63 58.37 55.84
C ARG A 138 15.76 59.47 56.44
N GLU A 139 14.64 59.12 57.13
CA GLU A 139 13.83 60.06 57.92
C GLU A 139 14.59 60.68 59.08
N ALA A 140 15.37 59.87 59.84
CA ALA A 140 16.19 60.38 60.93
C ALA A 140 17.25 61.37 60.45
N LEU A 141 17.85 61.12 59.26
CA LEU A 141 18.78 62.04 58.63
C LEU A 141 18.10 63.34 58.14
N GLN A 142 16.90 63.24 57.57
CA GLN A 142 16.11 64.41 57.17
C GLN A 142 15.60 65.24 58.37
N ALA A 143 15.20 64.59 59.46
CA ALA A 143 14.83 65.24 60.72
C ALA A 143 16.02 65.91 61.39
N ALA A 144 17.22 65.30 61.32
CA ALA A 144 18.44 65.91 61.80
C ALA A 144 18.86 67.14 61.02
N ALA A 145 18.64 67.10 59.68
CA ALA A 145 18.93 68.23 58.77
C ALA A 145 17.94 69.45 58.93
N LYS A 146 16.81 69.28 59.57
CA LYS A 146 15.76 70.33 59.80
C LYS A 146 15.86 71.02 61.20
N ARG A 147 16.93 70.78 62.02
CA ARG A 147 17.14 71.57 63.25
C ARG A 147 17.88 72.85 62.95
N PRO A 148 17.35 74.10 63.25
CA PRO A 148 18.08 75.31 62.99
C PRO A 148 19.23 75.45 63.96
N ASP A 149 20.41 75.80 63.41
CA ASP A 149 21.55 76.24 64.15
C ASP A 149 21.27 77.54 64.89
N ASP A 150 21.41 77.55 66.19
CA ASP A 150 21.70 78.77 66.96
C ASP A 150 23.09 78.52 67.66
N ALA A 151 23.96 79.53 67.40
CA ALA A 151 25.24 79.90 68.02
C ALA A 151 26.48 79.66 67.22
N ALA A 152 26.87 80.63 66.44
CA ALA A 152 27.86 81.72 66.65
C ALA A 152 29.34 81.34 66.79
N VAL A 153 30.19 81.88 65.86
CA VAL A 153 31.48 82.57 65.95
C VAL A 153 32.72 81.72 66.19
N THR A 154 33.72 81.71 65.38
CA THR A 154 34.84 82.64 65.09
C THR A 154 35.91 82.02 64.18
N GLU A 155 36.37 82.79 63.23
CA GLU A 155 37.75 83.08 62.70
C GLU A 155 38.81 81.98 62.70
N THR A 156 39.66 81.72 61.71
CA THR A 156 40.53 82.64 60.90
C THR A 156 41.38 81.86 59.90
N ILE A 157 41.56 82.46 58.71
CA ILE A 157 42.77 82.63 57.90
C ILE A 157 43.45 81.39 57.24
N GLY A 158 43.60 81.46 55.88
CA GLY A 158 44.70 80.89 55.15
C GLY A 158 44.37 80.50 53.67
N SER A 159 44.47 81.47 52.77
CA SER A 159 44.48 81.34 51.32
C SER A 159 45.77 80.68 50.78
N PRO A 160 45.99 80.50 49.44
CA PRO A 160 45.06 80.46 48.25
C PRO A 160 45.47 79.42 47.18
N SER A 161 44.53 79.10 46.37
CA SER A 161 44.48 78.99 44.90
C SER A 161 45.44 78.08 44.12
N PRO A 162 45.21 77.71 42.84
CA PRO A 162 44.06 77.86 41.92
C PRO A 162 43.72 76.64 40.97
N PRO A 163 43.11 76.77 39.84
CA PRO A 163 41.74 76.40 39.58
C PRO A 163 41.49 75.46 38.34
N LEU A 164 40.23 75.14 38.15
CA LEU A 164 39.52 74.79 36.90
C LEU A 164 39.67 73.37 36.29
N PRO A 165 38.63 72.91 35.56
CA PRO A 165 37.40 73.58 35.11
C PRO A 165 36.11 72.83 35.38
N ALA A 166 35.05 73.53 35.13
CA ALA A 166 33.65 73.22 35.20
C ALA A 166 33.21 72.10 34.27
N SER A 167 32.29 71.29 34.73
CA SER A 167 31.21 70.83 33.91
C SER A 167 29.92 70.82 34.76
N ASP A 168 28.98 71.62 34.30
CA ASP A 168 27.61 71.73 34.73
C ASP A 168 26.97 70.34 34.81
N THR A 169 26.36 70.07 35.93
CA THR A 169 25.00 69.63 36.08
C THR A 169 24.66 69.57 37.56
N ALA A 170 23.93 70.58 37.99
CA ALA A 170 23.20 70.54 39.25
C ALA A 170 22.21 69.38 39.22
N PRO A 171 22.12 68.59 40.26
CA PRO A 171 20.94 67.74 40.39
C PRO A 171 19.76 68.64 40.82
N HIS A 172 18.74 68.66 39.97
CA HIS A 172 17.44 69.18 40.33
C HIS A 172 17.01 68.60 41.67
N GLU A 173 16.63 69.49 42.61
CA GLU A 173 15.61 69.21 43.63
C GLU A 173 14.36 68.82 42.87
N GLY A 174 14.18 67.50 42.66
CA GLY A 174 13.04 66.86 42.02
C GLY A 174 12.55 65.77 42.93
N ASP A 175 11.37 66.02 43.45
CA ASP A 175 10.37 65.08 43.89
C ASP A 175 10.90 63.87 44.70
N ALA A 176 11.11 64.11 45.97
CA ALA A 176 10.95 63.01 46.95
C ALA A 176 9.46 62.66 46.94
N LEU A 177 9.16 61.46 46.33
CA LEU A 177 7.84 60.86 46.34
C LEU A 177 7.27 60.95 47.79
N PRO A 178 6.00 61.27 47.98
CA PRO A 178 5.38 61.25 49.30
C PRO A 178 5.61 59.87 49.93
N ILE A 179 5.86 59.84 51.25
CA ILE A 179 6.14 58.59 52.00
C ILE A 179 5.03 57.56 51.73
N ASP A 180 3.79 58.00 51.58
CA ASP A 180 2.64 57.14 51.26
C ASP A 180 2.78 56.47 49.90
N GLU A 181 3.38 57.10 48.91
CA GLU A 181 3.60 56.55 47.57
C GLU A 181 4.75 55.51 47.54
N ILE A 182 5.81 55.74 48.34
CA ILE A 182 6.90 54.78 48.56
C ILE A 182 6.40 53.56 49.33
N LEU A 183 5.56 53.76 50.32
CA LEU A 183 4.91 52.66 51.06
C LEU A 183 3.96 51.84 50.16
N ALA A 184 3.23 52.48 49.25
CA ALA A 184 2.34 51.80 48.30
C ALA A 184 3.16 50.98 47.30
N GLU A 185 4.27 51.51 46.78
CA GLU A 185 5.17 50.77 45.87
C GLU A 185 5.80 49.55 46.59
N LYS A 186 6.25 49.74 47.81
CA LYS A 186 6.83 48.65 48.63
C LYS A 186 5.81 47.57 49.02
N ARG A 187 4.53 47.94 49.22
CA ARG A 187 3.43 46.99 49.41
C ARG A 187 3.25 46.12 48.18
N THR A 188 3.27 46.74 46.99
CA THR A 188 3.13 46.01 45.72
C THR A 188 4.30 45.03 45.52
N GLU A 189 5.55 45.48 45.78
CA GLU A 189 6.73 44.65 45.76
C GLU A 189 6.64 43.46 46.73
N PHE A 190 6.15 43.71 47.96
CA PHE A 190 5.92 42.68 48.97
C PHE A 190 4.92 41.63 48.48
N GLY A 191 3.79 42.09 47.91
CA GLY A 191 2.75 41.23 47.39
C GLY A 191 3.25 40.39 46.20
N GLU A 192 3.92 41.02 45.23
CA GLU A 192 4.52 40.34 44.08
C GLU A 192 5.56 39.28 44.50
N LYS A 193 6.42 39.63 45.46
CA LYS A 193 7.40 38.67 46.01
C LYS A 193 6.73 37.51 46.74
N LEU A 194 5.60 37.68 47.38
CA LEU A 194 4.80 36.60 48.00
C LEU A 194 3.90 35.88 47.01
N GLY A 195 3.57 36.52 45.90
CA GLY A 195 2.67 35.98 44.88
C GLY A 195 1.18 36.14 45.22
N ILE A 196 0.85 37.13 46.01
CA ILE A 196 -0.51 37.46 46.45
C ILE A 196 -0.73 39.00 46.46
N THR A 197 -1.98 39.42 46.47
CA THR A 197 -2.33 40.83 46.66
C THR A 197 -2.50 41.11 48.16
N VAL A 198 -1.61 41.93 48.72
CA VAL A 198 -1.64 42.24 50.17
C VAL A 198 -2.51 43.43 50.44
N ARG A 199 -3.41 43.29 51.42
CA ARG A 199 -4.30 44.35 51.90
C ARG A 199 -3.50 45.46 52.61
N GLU A 200 -3.99 46.68 52.50
CA GLU A 200 -3.34 47.87 53.08
C GLU A 200 -3.18 47.77 54.60
N ASP A 201 -4.26 47.34 55.29
CA ASP A 201 -4.25 47.16 56.72
C ASP A 201 -3.25 46.09 57.20
N VAL A 202 -3.07 45.02 56.48
CA VAL A 202 -2.10 43.98 56.78
C VAL A 202 -0.68 44.50 56.58
N TYR A 203 -0.45 45.25 55.50
CA TYR A 203 0.88 45.80 55.22
C TYR A 203 1.30 46.84 56.24
N GLN A 204 0.40 47.74 56.62
CA GLN A 204 0.59 48.78 57.69
C GLN A 204 0.96 48.12 59.03
N LEU A 205 0.21 47.08 59.42
CA LEU A 205 0.49 46.33 60.66
C LEU A 205 1.92 45.67 60.60
N LEU A 206 2.29 45.12 59.48
CA LEU A 206 3.63 44.50 59.31
C LEU A 206 4.75 45.57 59.33
N ALA A 207 4.50 46.75 58.79
CA ALA A 207 5.42 47.86 58.81
C ALA A 207 5.56 48.45 60.23
N GLU A 208 4.46 48.62 60.99
CA GLU A 208 4.46 49.09 62.38
C GLU A 208 5.21 48.12 63.33
N THR A 209 5.25 46.82 62.96
CA THR A 209 6.00 45.76 63.69
C THR A 209 7.37 45.50 63.17
N ASP A 210 7.88 46.39 62.29
CA ASP A 210 9.20 46.27 61.64
C ASP A 210 9.42 44.89 60.97
N PHE A 211 8.36 44.33 60.36
CA PHE A 211 8.38 42.99 59.76
C PHE A 211 9.06 41.95 60.66
N SER A 212 8.55 41.86 61.89
CA SER A 212 9.12 41.05 62.95
C SER A 212 9.42 39.62 62.53
N GLN A 213 10.65 39.16 62.81
CA GLN A 213 11.06 37.78 62.55
C GLN A 213 10.18 36.76 63.28
N THR A 214 9.70 37.10 64.49
CA THR A 214 8.81 36.25 65.27
C THR A 214 7.48 36.00 64.53
N ILE A 215 6.95 37.01 63.82
CA ILE A 215 5.74 36.84 63.01
C ILE A 215 6.02 35.91 61.80
N ALA A 216 7.12 36.14 61.10
CA ALA A 216 7.54 35.30 59.96
C ALA A 216 7.71 33.84 60.40
N ASP A 217 8.39 33.59 61.54
CA ASP A 217 8.63 32.25 62.08
C ASP A 217 7.30 31.55 62.45
N ARG A 218 6.39 32.25 63.10
CA ARG A 218 5.04 31.73 63.47
C ARG A 218 4.19 31.44 62.25
N MET A 219 4.18 32.33 61.24
CA MET A 219 3.51 32.11 59.97
C MET A 219 4.08 30.90 59.25
N SER A 220 5.39 30.83 59.12
CA SER A 220 6.10 29.74 58.52
C SER A 220 5.81 28.39 59.17
N GLN A 221 5.78 28.36 60.51
CA GLN A 221 5.48 27.15 61.28
C GLN A 221 4.04 26.66 61.04
N VAL A 222 3.06 27.54 61.09
CA VAL A 222 1.66 27.18 60.88
C VAL A 222 1.44 26.64 59.45
N LEU A 223 1.91 27.39 58.47
CA LEU A 223 1.77 27.02 57.07
C LEU A 223 2.51 25.72 56.75
N TYR A 224 3.71 25.52 57.31
CA TYR A 224 4.45 24.29 57.12
C TYR A 224 3.73 23.04 57.64
N GLU A 225 3.16 23.10 58.86
CA GLU A 225 2.46 21.95 59.46
C GLU A 225 1.16 21.61 58.71
N ILE A 226 0.46 22.62 58.19
CA ILE A 226 -0.77 22.41 57.40
C ILE A 226 -0.40 21.78 56.03
N LEU A 227 0.53 22.36 55.31
CA LEU A 227 0.98 21.86 54.01
C LEU A 227 1.64 20.47 54.10
N LYS A 228 2.33 20.18 55.22
CA LYS A 228 2.89 18.87 55.50
C LYS A 228 1.79 17.80 55.68
N SER A 229 0.65 18.16 56.22
CA SER A 229 -0.52 17.27 56.35
C SER A 229 -1.15 16.98 54.99
N GLY A 230 -0.98 17.87 54.03
CA GLY A 230 -1.45 17.75 52.65
C GLY A 230 -2.78 18.50 52.43
N VAL A 231 -2.73 19.41 51.46
CA VAL A 231 -3.89 20.20 51.02
C VAL A 231 -4.22 19.82 49.58
N VAL A 232 -5.45 19.36 49.36
CA VAL A 232 -5.93 18.95 48.04
C VAL A 232 -6.72 20.06 47.37
N SER A 233 -6.71 20.10 46.06
CA SER A 233 -7.46 21.06 45.26
C SER A 233 -8.98 20.80 45.29
N ASN A 234 -9.41 19.55 45.41
CA ASN A 234 -10.80 19.12 45.48
C ASN A 234 -10.94 17.82 46.30
N LYS A 235 -11.46 17.94 47.51
CA LYS A 235 -11.62 16.81 48.43
C LYS A 235 -12.78 15.89 48.04
N GLU A 236 -13.84 16.42 47.37
CA GLU A 236 -14.95 15.59 46.95
C GLU A 236 -14.53 14.56 45.88
N ILE A 237 -13.71 14.98 44.92
CA ILE A 237 -13.15 14.09 43.90
C ILE A 237 -12.24 13.04 44.57
N LEU A 238 -11.39 13.48 45.51
CA LEU A 238 -10.52 12.59 46.25
C LEU A 238 -11.30 11.53 47.05
N LEU A 239 -12.37 11.91 47.72
CA LEU A 239 -13.16 11.00 48.53
C LEU A 239 -13.98 9.98 47.75
N ARG A 240 -14.21 10.18 46.45
CA ARG A 240 -14.77 9.13 45.57
C ARG A 240 -13.89 7.91 45.47
N GLU A 241 -12.58 8.10 45.65
CA GLU A 241 -11.58 7.01 45.63
C GLU A 241 -11.41 6.35 47.04
N SER A 242 -12.26 6.68 48.03
CA SER A 242 -12.11 6.23 49.41
C SER A 242 -12.17 4.73 49.61
N GLU A 243 -12.87 4.00 48.75
CA GLU A 243 -12.94 2.54 48.79
C GLU A 243 -11.65 1.86 48.28
N LYS A 244 -11.06 2.43 47.24
CA LYS A 244 -9.85 1.87 46.57
C LYS A 244 -8.56 2.41 47.16
N GLY A 245 -8.56 3.69 47.57
CA GLY A 245 -7.37 4.44 47.89
C GLY A 245 -6.74 5.10 46.69
N ILE A 246 -5.66 5.81 46.90
CA ILE A 246 -4.90 6.51 45.84
C ILE A 246 -3.42 6.18 45.95
N VAL A 247 -2.72 6.39 44.82
CA VAL A 247 -1.27 6.48 44.82
C VAL A 247 -0.86 7.94 44.95
N LEU A 248 -0.09 8.24 46.01
CA LEU A 248 0.49 9.55 46.21
C LEU A 248 1.96 9.52 45.77
N ARG A 249 2.27 10.21 44.70
CA ARG A 249 3.61 10.34 44.13
C ARG A 249 4.27 11.62 44.58
N THR A 250 5.48 11.56 45.15
CA THR A 250 6.18 12.74 45.58
C THR A 250 6.93 13.37 44.41
N VAL A 251 6.56 14.60 44.06
CA VAL A 251 7.19 15.35 42.97
C VAL A 251 8.72 15.51 43.21
N GLY A 252 9.50 15.19 42.16
CA GLY A 252 10.96 15.33 42.21
C GLY A 252 11.74 14.16 42.81
N THR A 253 11.07 13.12 43.36
CA THR A 253 11.76 11.95 43.92
C THR A 253 11.21 10.61 43.43
N ASP A 254 10.21 10.58 42.63
CA ASP A 254 9.46 9.40 42.12
C ASP A 254 9.06 8.37 43.17
N LYS A 255 9.09 8.77 44.46
CA LYS A 255 8.62 7.92 45.55
C LYS A 255 7.10 7.88 45.57
N GLU A 256 6.58 6.68 45.52
CA GLU A 256 5.14 6.43 45.58
C GLU A 256 4.75 5.76 46.90
N ARG A 257 3.58 6.12 47.37
CA ARG A 257 2.94 5.43 48.50
C ARG A 257 1.45 5.30 48.27
N THR A 258 0.89 4.16 48.57
CA THR A 258 -0.56 3.97 48.56
C THR A 258 -1.19 4.53 49.86
N VAL A 259 -2.18 5.39 49.72
CA VAL A 259 -2.91 6.00 50.81
C VAL A 259 -4.37 5.57 50.75
N ARG A 260 -4.85 4.94 51.81
CA ARG A 260 -6.27 4.52 51.95
C ARG A 260 -7.09 5.45 52.82
N ASN A 261 -6.47 6.10 53.83
CA ASN A 261 -7.16 7.05 54.65
C ASN A 261 -7.13 8.46 54.02
N LEU A 262 -8.08 8.73 53.13
CA LEU A 262 -8.12 9.98 52.38
C LEU A 262 -8.70 11.17 53.20
N ARG A 263 -9.36 10.88 54.34
CA ARG A 263 -9.93 11.93 55.22
C ARG A 263 -8.85 12.74 55.95
N GLN A 264 -7.60 12.26 55.99
CA GLN A 264 -6.50 12.96 56.63
C GLN A 264 -6.05 14.23 55.89
N PHE A 265 -6.41 14.37 54.64
CA PHE A 265 -6.04 15.53 53.81
C PHE A 265 -7.10 16.63 53.95
N TYR A 266 -6.65 17.85 53.98
CA TYR A 266 -7.52 19.03 54.03
C TYR A 266 -7.90 19.47 52.62
N ASP A 267 -9.14 19.97 52.43
CA ASP A 267 -9.41 20.83 51.29
C ASP A 267 -8.92 22.26 51.57
N LEU A 268 -9.01 23.14 50.60
CA LEU A 268 -8.49 24.50 50.75
C LEU A 268 -9.25 25.27 51.87
N GLU A 269 -10.58 25.08 52.01
CA GLU A 269 -11.36 25.74 53.03
C GLU A 269 -11.12 25.16 54.43
N GLU A 270 -11.00 23.85 54.54
CA GLU A 270 -10.58 23.22 55.81
C GLU A 270 -9.18 23.67 56.23
N ALA A 271 -8.24 23.78 55.26
CA ALA A 271 -6.89 24.24 55.50
C ALA A 271 -6.87 25.71 55.98
N LYS A 272 -7.67 26.59 55.38
CA LYS A 272 -7.87 27.96 55.85
C LYS A 272 -8.46 28.02 57.28
N MET A 273 -9.43 27.14 57.56
CA MET A 273 -9.97 27.04 58.93
C MET A 273 -8.90 26.57 59.92
N MET A 274 -8.05 25.59 59.52
CA MET A 274 -6.94 25.12 60.37
C MET A 274 -5.89 26.21 60.59
N VAL A 275 -5.60 27.06 59.57
CA VAL A 275 -4.73 28.23 59.73
C VAL A 275 -5.28 29.14 60.83
N ARG A 276 -6.59 29.39 60.87
CA ARG A 276 -7.24 30.21 61.88
C ARG A 276 -7.15 29.58 63.29
N ILE A 277 -7.45 28.28 63.39
CA ILE A 277 -7.41 27.54 64.68
C ILE A 277 -6.01 27.49 65.24
N MET A 278 -4.96 27.31 64.40
CA MET A 278 -3.59 27.21 64.85
C MET A 278 -2.91 28.59 64.98
N GLY A 279 -3.22 29.50 64.05
CA GLY A 279 -2.55 30.83 63.98
C GLY A 279 -2.99 31.80 65.05
N GLN A 280 -4.31 31.90 65.30
CA GLN A 280 -4.84 32.83 66.35
C GLN A 280 -4.22 32.62 67.73
N PRO A 281 -4.09 31.39 68.30
CA PRO A 281 -3.44 31.14 69.53
C PRO A 281 -1.94 31.47 69.54
N MET A 282 -1.27 31.28 68.41
CA MET A 282 0.19 31.55 68.31
C MET A 282 0.50 33.04 68.17
N LEU A 283 -0.48 33.85 67.76
CA LEU A 283 -0.36 35.32 67.58
C LEU A 283 -1.02 36.13 68.66
N LYS A 284 -1.44 35.53 69.81
CA LYS A 284 -2.17 36.20 70.94
C LYS A 284 -1.51 37.44 71.43
N ASP A 285 -0.18 37.49 71.42
CA ASP A 285 0.57 38.62 71.98
C ASP A 285 0.38 39.93 71.21
N MET A 286 -0.18 39.87 69.98
CA MET A 286 -0.41 41.03 69.12
C MET A 286 -1.83 41.61 69.24
N GLY A 287 -2.73 41.02 70.08
CA GLY A 287 -4.13 41.36 70.13
C GLY A 287 -4.99 40.69 69.05
N TYR A 288 -6.29 40.50 69.29
CA TYR A 288 -7.14 39.69 68.41
C TYR A 288 -7.30 40.28 67.01
N ALA A 289 -7.45 41.61 66.90
CA ALA A 289 -7.63 42.23 65.57
C ALA A 289 -6.39 42.09 64.70
N ASN A 290 -5.23 42.30 65.25
CA ASN A 290 -3.96 42.17 64.50
C ASN A 290 -3.59 40.69 64.15
N ALA A 291 -3.94 39.80 65.10
CA ALA A 291 -3.79 38.36 64.83
C ALA A 291 -4.69 37.89 63.66
N ASP A 292 -5.90 38.38 63.55
CA ASP A 292 -6.81 38.05 62.44
C ASP A 292 -6.29 38.54 61.10
N LEU A 293 -5.69 39.73 61.04
CA LEU A 293 -5.07 40.21 59.78
C LEU A 293 -3.93 39.34 59.28
N ILE A 294 -3.06 38.86 60.23
CA ILE A 294 -1.97 37.95 59.88
C ILE A 294 -2.52 36.55 59.50
N VAL A 295 -3.60 36.09 60.15
CA VAL A 295 -4.29 34.84 59.78
C VAL A 295 -4.87 34.95 58.38
N ASP A 296 -5.50 36.06 58.01
CA ASP A 296 -6.03 36.26 56.66
C ASP A 296 -4.88 36.21 55.61
N LEU A 297 -3.75 36.88 55.90
CA LEU A 297 -2.56 36.81 55.04
C LEU A 297 -2.04 35.37 54.86
N MET A 298 -1.99 34.58 55.95
CA MET A 298 -1.62 33.18 55.88
C MET A 298 -2.62 32.35 55.04
N GLN A 299 -3.91 32.65 55.14
CA GLN A 299 -4.94 31.98 54.35
C GLN A 299 -4.79 32.26 52.83
N ASP A 300 -4.40 33.50 52.47
CA ASP A 300 -4.16 33.88 51.07
C ASP A 300 -2.90 33.23 50.48
N LEU A 301 -1.93 32.89 51.34
CA LEU A 301 -0.71 32.18 50.93
C LEU A 301 -0.89 30.67 50.74
N LEU A 302 -2.01 30.10 51.17
CA LEU A 302 -2.31 28.69 51.05
C LEU A 302 -2.58 28.29 49.61
N GLN A 303 -1.86 27.28 49.14
CA GLN A 303 -2.07 26.65 47.84
C GLN A 303 -2.15 25.13 48.01
N PRO A 304 -2.97 24.45 47.20
CA PRO A 304 -3.00 22.99 47.21
C PRO A 304 -1.63 22.43 46.82
N ASN A 305 -1.13 21.45 47.57
CA ASN A 305 0.12 20.74 47.28
C ASN A 305 -0.10 19.26 46.95
N ILE A 306 -1.37 18.84 46.87
CA ILE A 306 -1.77 17.54 46.35
C ILE A 306 -2.70 17.78 45.17
N THR A 307 -2.25 17.38 43.97
CA THR A 307 -2.99 17.60 42.73
C THR A 307 -3.20 16.28 41.99
N LEU A 308 -4.38 16.13 41.34
CA LEU A 308 -4.68 14.94 40.53
C LEU A 308 -3.82 14.91 39.29
N ASN A 309 -3.04 13.80 39.11
CA ASN A 309 -2.30 13.54 37.91
C ASN A 309 -3.12 12.69 36.94
N ARG A 310 -3.85 13.37 36.05
CA ARG A 310 -4.74 12.70 35.09
C ARG A 310 -3.96 11.88 34.06
N ASN A 311 -2.83 12.39 33.57
CA ASN A 311 -2.04 11.73 32.52
C ASN A 311 -1.48 10.39 33.02
N GLU A 312 -0.80 10.41 34.16
CA GLU A 312 -0.25 9.18 34.77
C GLU A 312 -1.35 8.18 35.12
N THR A 313 -2.50 8.65 35.62
CA THR A 313 -3.65 7.79 35.91
C THR A 313 -4.16 7.09 34.66
N GLN A 314 -4.31 7.85 33.56
CA GLN A 314 -4.76 7.31 32.28
C GLN A 314 -3.76 6.31 31.69
N GLU A 315 -2.47 6.62 31.71
CA GLU A 315 -1.42 5.71 31.24
C GLU A 315 -1.43 4.37 31.99
N ARG A 316 -1.65 4.39 33.29
CA ARG A 316 -1.77 3.17 34.11
C ARG A 316 -3.02 2.40 33.84
N GLN A 317 -4.14 3.08 33.58
CA GLN A 317 -5.39 2.44 33.17
C GLN A 317 -5.25 1.79 31.81
N ASP A 318 -4.67 2.48 30.83
CA ASP A 318 -4.44 1.96 29.49
C ASP A 318 -3.48 0.77 29.50
N ALA A 319 -2.43 0.82 30.31
CA ALA A 319 -1.51 -0.30 30.51
C ALA A 319 -2.21 -1.52 31.15
N ALA A 320 -3.06 -1.28 32.14
CA ALA A 320 -3.84 -2.34 32.80
C ALA A 320 -4.83 -3.00 31.83
N VAL A 321 -5.49 -2.21 30.96
CA VAL A 321 -6.37 -2.72 29.89
C VAL A 321 -5.61 -3.52 28.87
N ALA A 322 -4.42 -3.07 28.46
CA ALA A 322 -3.58 -3.76 27.48
C ALA A 322 -3.04 -5.12 27.98
N ASP A 323 -2.84 -5.26 29.29
CA ASP A 323 -2.37 -6.53 29.92
C ASP A 323 -3.48 -7.59 30.08
N VAL A 324 -4.74 -7.21 29.88
CA VAL A 324 -5.87 -8.14 29.95
C VAL A 324 -5.87 -9.07 28.76
N LYS A 325 -5.67 -10.35 29.00
CA LYS A 325 -5.74 -11.38 27.98
C LYS A 325 -7.17 -11.61 27.51
N PRO A 326 -7.41 -11.76 26.18
CA PRO A 326 -8.73 -12.08 25.66
C PRO A 326 -9.28 -13.39 26.27
N VAL A 327 -10.56 -13.41 26.56
CA VAL A 327 -11.28 -14.60 27.02
C VAL A 327 -11.74 -15.40 25.81
N PHE A 328 -11.43 -16.69 25.76
CA PHE A 328 -11.84 -17.57 24.66
C PHE A 328 -12.82 -18.64 25.16
N HIS A 329 -13.90 -18.82 24.40
CA HIS A 329 -14.78 -19.98 24.53
C HIS A 329 -14.35 -21.08 23.55
N LYS A 330 -14.19 -22.30 24.06
CA LYS A 330 -13.90 -23.49 23.26
C LYS A 330 -15.20 -24.09 22.74
N ILE A 331 -15.39 -24.10 21.42
CA ILE A 331 -16.44 -24.84 20.72
C ILE A 331 -15.90 -26.20 20.35
N LYS A 332 -16.66 -27.27 20.67
CA LYS A 332 -16.25 -28.63 20.38
C LYS A 332 -16.73 -29.10 19.03
N ALA A 333 -15.98 -30.01 18.41
CA ALA A 333 -16.40 -30.70 17.19
C ALA A 333 -17.78 -31.36 17.39
N GLY A 334 -18.70 -31.18 16.42
CA GLY A 334 -20.08 -31.65 16.49
C GLY A 334 -21.05 -30.71 17.20
N GLU A 335 -20.61 -29.66 17.89
CA GLU A 335 -21.49 -28.67 18.49
C GLU A 335 -22.31 -27.96 17.45
N MET A 336 -23.62 -27.76 17.70
CA MET A 336 -24.53 -27.09 16.81
C MET A 336 -24.29 -25.57 16.86
N LEU A 337 -23.94 -24.99 15.71
CA LEU A 337 -23.70 -23.55 15.57
C LEU A 337 -24.96 -22.82 15.08
N LEU A 338 -25.74 -23.49 14.20
CA LEU A 338 -26.94 -22.95 13.60
C LEU A 338 -27.88 -24.12 13.25
N ARG A 339 -29.18 -24.00 13.56
CA ARG A 339 -30.19 -25.00 13.22
C ARG A 339 -31.02 -24.56 12.03
N GLU A 340 -31.45 -25.51 11.20
CA GLU A 340 -32.39 -25.26 10.11
C GLU A 340 -33.66 -24.58 10.63
N GLY A 341 -34.10 -23.52 9.95
CA GLY A 341 -35.27 -22.72 10.35
C GLY A 341 -35.01 -21.67 11.45
N GLU A 342 -33.82 -21.63 12.06
CA GLU A 342 -33.47 -20.63 13.08
C GLU A 342 -33.07 -19.31 12.46
N ARG A 343 -33.45 -18.17 13.08
CA ARG A 343 -32.99 -16.84 12.66
C ARG A 343 -31.58 -16.59 13.13
N VAL A 344 -30.72 -16.20 12.21
CA VAL A 344 -29.30 -15.98 12.46
C VAL A 344 -29.08 -14.75 13.34
N THR A 345 -28.44 -14.96 14.49
CA THR A 345 -28.07 -13.92 15.47
C THR A 345 -26.63 -13.44 15.24
N ALA A 346 -26.28 -12.29 15.83
CA ALA A 346 -24.92 -11.75 15.78
C ALA A 346 -23.87 -12.73 16.35
N VAL A 347 -24.21 -13.45 17.41
CA VAL A 347 -23.33 -14.44 18.06
C VAL A 347 -23.10 -15.64 17.14
N GLN A 348 -24.13 -16.10 16.44
CA GLN A 348 -24.01 -17.20 15.48
C GLN A 348 -23.14 -16.80 14.27
N ILE A 349 -23.25 -15.53 13.80
CA ILE A 349 -22.35 -15.02 12.77
C ILE A 349 -20.90 -14.99 13.23
N LEU A 350 -20.63 -14.59 14.48
CA LEU A 350 -19.27 -14.65 15.04
C LEU A 350 -18.74 -16.09 15.09
N LYS A 351 -19.58 -17.05 15.50
CA LYS A 351 -19.23 -18.49 15.52
C LYS A 351 -18.94 -19.01 14.11
N LEU A 352 -19.75 -18.64 13.11
CA LEU A 352 -19.55 -19.02 11.72
C LEU A 352 -18.29 -18.41 11.12
N ARG A 353 -18.01 -17.14 11.43
CA ARG A 353 -16.78 -16.47 10.99
C ARG A 353 -15.53 -17.13 11.56
N ALA A 354 -15.50 -17.39 12.85
CA ALA A 354 -14.37 -18.06 13.49
C ALA A 354 -14.11 -19.46 12.91
N LEU A 355 -15.19 -20.25 12.65
CA LEU A 355 -15.08 -21.52 11.96
C LEU A 355 -14.51 -21.38 10.56
N GLN A 356 -14.93 -20.32 9.82
CA GLN A 356 -14.43 -20.06 8.49
C GLN A 356 -12.98 -19.59 8.48
N GLU A 357 -12.57 -18.68 9.37
CA GLU A 357 -11.21 -18.15 9.43
C GLU A 357 -10.17 -19.24 9.67
N GLU A 358 -10.45 -20.20 10.55
CA GLU A 358 -9.52 -21.30 10.84
C GLU A 358 -9.44 -22.31 9.68
N GLN A 359 -10.56 -22.60 9.02
CA GLN A 359 -10.57 -23.43 7.81
C GLN A 359 -10.03 -22.73 6.57
N LEU A 360 -10.10 -21.38 6.56
CA LEU A 360 -9.81 -20.56 5.39
C LEU A 360 -8.38 -20.75 4.90
N SER A 361 -7.38 -20.72 5.79
CA SER A 361 -5.97 -20.87 5.42
C SER A 361 -5.65 -22.23 4.80
N GLN A 362 -6.18 -23.31 5.36
CA GLN A 362 -5.99 -24.66 4.82
C GLN A 362 -6.78 -24.89 3.52
N ARG A 363 -8.03 -24.41 3.44
CA ARG A 363 -8.84 -24.48 2.23
C ARG A 363 -8.26 -23.67 1.10
N ILE A 364 -7.77 -22.45 1.35
CA ILE A 364 -7.09 -21.61 0.34
C ILE A 364 -5.85 -22.33 -0.18
N ALA A 365 -5.00 -22.87 0.70
CA ALA A 365 -3.79 -23.58 0.28
C ALA A 365 -4.13 -24.82 -0.57
N MET A 366 -5.10 -25.64 -0.14
CA MET A 366 -5.53 -26.82 -0.89
C MET A 366 -6.21 -26.46 -2.20
N SER A 367 -7.09 -25.46 -2.21
CA SER A 367 -7.78 -25.00 -3.42
C SER A 367 -6.79 -24.38 -4.43
N SER A 368 -5.82 -23.56 -3.97
CA SER A 368 -4.76 -23.01 -4.82
C SER A 368 -3.90 -24.11 -5.43
N MET A 369 -3.55 -25.12 -4.63
CA MET A 369 -2.80 -26.29 -5.11
C MET A 369 -3.60 -27.10 -6.13
N GLY A 370 -4.89 -27.32 -5.90
CA GLY A 370 -5.80 -27.98 -6.83
C GLY A 370 -5.93 -27.22 -8.15
N ALA A 371 -6.14 -25.90 -8.09
CA ALA A 371 -6.22 -25.04 -9.25
C ALA A 371 -4.90 -25.02 -10.05
N ALA A 372 -3.74 -24.96 -9.37
CA ALA A 372 -2.43 -25.07 -10.00
C ALA A 372 -2.25 -26.43 -10.70
N MET A 373 -2.68 -27.53 -10.08
CA MET A 373 -2.61 -28.87 -10.68
C MET A 373 -3.49 -28.96 -11.94
N ILE A 374 -4.72 -28.44 -11.90
CA ILE A 374 -5.61 -28.38 -13.08
C ILE A 374 -4.93 -27.60 -14.19
N MET A 375 -4.39 -26.41 -13.88
CA MET A 375 -3.71 -25.57 -14.88
C MET A 375 -2.47 -26.26 -15.46
N ILE A 376 -1.67 -26.95 -14.64
CA ILE A 376 -0.54 -27.77 -15.11
C ILE A 376 -1.02 -28.82 -16.11
N CYS A 377 -2.06 -29.58 -15.78
CA CYS A 377 -2.59 -30.60 -16.68
C CYS A 377 -3.09 -30.02 -18.00
N VAL A 378 -3.79 -28.90 -17.95
CA VAL A 378 -4.32 -28.21 -19.14
C VAL A 378 -3.19 -27.66 -20.03
N LEU A 379 -2.20 -26.97 -19.44
CA LEU A 379 -1.05 -26.43 -20.17
C LEU A 379 -0.18 -27.55 -20.77
N LEU A 380 0.05 -28.64 -20.04
CA LEU A 380 0.77 -29.80 -20.57
C LEU A 380 0.03 -30.44 -21.72
N SER A 381 -1.29 -30.62 -21.60
CA SER A 381 -2.13 -31.16 -22.69
C SER A 381 -2.06 -30.27 -23.93
N ALA A 382 -2.22 -28.97 -23.77
CA ALA A 382 -2.10 -27.99 -24.85
C ALA A 382 -0.71 -28.01 -25.51
N TYR A 383 0.35 -28.10 -24.71
CA TYR A 383 1.72 -28.23 -25.21
C TYR A 383 1.91 -29.50 -26.06
N PHE A 384 1.45 -30.67 -25.58
CA PHE A 384 1.56 -31.94 -26.29
C PHE A 384 0.72 -31.93 -27.59
N LEU A 385 -0.48 -31.36 -27.57
CA LEU A 385 -1.35 -31.29 -28.75
C LEU A 385 -0.79 -30.38 -29.83
N ARG A 386 -0.16 -29.25 -29.46
CA ARG A 386 0.17 -28.19 -30.42
C ARG A 386 1.64 -28.12 -30.80
N PHE A 387 2.54 -28.33 -29.85
CA PHE A 387 3.97 -28.02 -30.05
C PHE A 387 4.89 -29.25 -30.16
N ARG A 388 4.46 -30.43 -29.73
CA ARG A 388 5.31 -31.62 -29.69
C ARG A 388 5.64 -32.15 -31.11
N ASN A 389 4.70 -32.07 -32.04
CA ASN A 389 4.80 -32.72 -33.35
C ASN A 389 5.18 -31.75 -34.48
N ARG A 390 5.60 -30.52 -34.17
CA ARG A 390 6.07 -29.58 -35.20
C ARG A 390 7.57 -29.71 -35.37
N ASP A 391 7.98 -30.12 -36.60
CA ASP A 391 9.38 -30.13 -37.06
C ASP A 391 9.90 -28.74 -37.47
N GLU A 392 9.21 -27.66 -37.07
CA GLU A 392 9.61 -26.30 -37.37
C GLU A 392 10.86 -25.89 -36.58
N ARG A 393 11.60 -24.93 -37.10
CA ARG A 393 12.83 -24.39 -36.47
C ARG A 393 12.55 -24.05 -35.00
N ALA A 394 13.39 -24.55 -34.12
CA ALA A 394 13.21 -24.45 -32.67
C ALA A 394 13.06 -23.00 -32.14
N TYR A 395 13.59 -22.02 -32.88
CA TYR A 395 13.46 -20.59 -32.58
C TYR A 395 12.02 -20.09 -32.74
N SER A 396 11.33 -20.46 -33.82
CA SER A 396 9.92 -20.09 -34.05
C SER A 396 9.03 -20.62 -32.96
N ILE A 397 9.22 -21.86 -32.52
CA ILE A 397 8.42 -22.48 -31.47
C ILE A 397 8.59 -21.74 -30.10
N ASN A 398 9.80 -21.32 -29.76
CA ASN A 398 10.07 -20.62 -28.51
C ASN A 398 9.42 -19.23 -28.49
N LYS A 399 9.42 -18.53 -29.63
CA LYS A 399 8.72 -17.25 -29.84
C LYS A 399 7.21 -17.40 -29.66
N ASP A 400 6.62 -18.45 -30.30
CA ASP A 400 5.18 -18.72 -30.19
C ASP A 400 4.75 -19.09 -28.77
N ILE A 401 5.57 -19.86 -28.04
CA ILE A 401 5.32 -20.18 -26.63
C ILE A 401 5.40 -18.93 -25.76
N LEU A 402 6.44 -18.09 -25.94
CA LEU A 402 6.57 -16.83 -25.19
C LEU A 402 5.40 -15.89 -25.45
N PHE A 403 5.00 -15.72 -26.70
CA PHE A 403 3.84 -14.93 -27.10
C PHE A 403 2.56 -15.44 -26.40
N THR A 404 2.31 -16.76 -26.50
CA THR A 404 1.16 -17.41 -25.87
C THR A 404 1.16 -17.19 -24.36
N ALA A 405 2.34 -17.33 -23.71
CA ALA A 405 2.50 -17.11 -22.27
C ALA A 405 2.17 -15.67 -21.86
N VAL A 406 2.67 -14.68 -22.62
CA VAL A 406 2.38 -13.25 -22.34
C VAL A 406 0.90 -12.97 -22.50
N VAL A 407 0.24 -13.48 -23.54
CA VAL A 407 -1.20 -13.32 -23.74
C VAL A 407 -1.98 -13.97 -22.59
N LEU A 408 -1.65 -15.21 -22.21
CA LEU A 408 -2.32 -15.89 -21.08
C LEU A 408 -2.17 -15.12 -19.78
N CYS A 409 -0.95 -14.71 -19.41
CA CYS A 409 -0.71 -13.95 -18.18
C CYS A 409 -1.49 -12.62 -18.16
N THR A 410 -1.47 -11.88 -19.28
CA THR A 410 -2.18 -10.61 -19.39
C THR A 410 -3.69 -10.78 -19.19
N PHE A 411 -4.29 -11.78 -19.85
CA PHE A 411 -5.73 -11.99 -19.76
C PHE A 411 -6.18 -12.69 -18.47
N PHE A 412 -5.30 -13.43 -17.79
CA PHE A 412 -5.57 -13.87 -16.42
C PHE A 412 -5.60 -12.69 -15.44
N VAL A 413 -4.67 -11.73 -15.56
CA VAL A 413 -4.73 -10.49 -14.75
C VAL A 413 -6.02 -9.72 -15.02
N ILE A 414 -6.40 -9.57 -16.30
CA ILE A 414 -7.65 -8.89 -16.68
C ILE A 414 -8.86 -9.62 -16.08
N ALA A 415 -8.90 -10.95 -16.12
CA ALA A 415 -9.99 -11.74 -15.57
C ALA A 415 -10.11 -11.58 -14.05
N GLU A 416 -8.99 -11.60 -13.31
CA GLU A 416 -8.99 -11.42 -11.84
C GLU A 416 -9.43 -10.02 -11.45
N VAL A 417 -8.89 -8.98 -12.10
CA VAL A 417 -9.29 -7.58 -11.86
C VAL A 417 -10.76 -7.39 -12.16
N ALA A 418 -11.25 -7.94 -13.29
CA ALA A 418 -12.66 -7.86 -13.66
C ALA A 418 -13.56 -8.63 -12.67
N GLY A 419 -13.13 -9.81 -12.22
CA GLY A 419 -13.85 -10.60 -11.22
C GLY A 419 -13.95 -9.89 -9.87
N SER A 420 -12.85 -9.31 -9.40
CA SER A 420 -12.82 -8.52 -8.16
C SER A 420 -13.72 -7.26 -8.29
N LEU A 421 -13.58 -6.54 -9.40
CA LEU A 421 -14.39 -5.34 -9.69
C LEU A 421 -15.87 -5.67 -9.78
N SER A 422 -16.24 -6.77 -10.44
CA SER A 422 -17.63 -7.22 -10.59
C SER A 422 -18.26 -7.49 -9.22
N ARG A 423 -17.57 -8.18 -8.33
CA ARG A 423 -18.03 -8.44 -6.95
C ARG A 423 -18.21 -7.15 -6.17
N THR A 424 -17.22 -6.25 -6.23
CA THR A 424 -17.25 -4.98 -5.49
C THR A 424 -18.35 -4.05 -5.98
N LEU A 425 -18.55 -3.95 -7.30
CA LEU A 425 -19.59 -3.10 -7.88
C LEU A 425 -20.99 -3.66 -7.61
N ALA A 426 -21.20 -4.98 -7.70
CA ALA A 426 -22.47 -5.59 -7.39
C ALA A 426 -22.91 -5.36 -5.93
N GLN A 427 -21.97 -5.31 -4.99
CA GLN A 427 -22.27 -5.06 -3.58
C GLN A 427 -22.53 -3.59 -3.25
N ASN A 428 -21.91 -2.64 -3.97
CA ASN A 428 -21.89 -1.22 -3.60
C ASN A 428 -22.80 -0.33 -4.47
N THR A 429 -23.44 -0.88 -5.51
CA THR A 429 -24.31 -0.08 -6.39
C THR A 429 -25.79 -0.31 -6.10
N PRO A 430 -26.63 0.76 -6.18
CA PRO A 430 -28.07 0.63 -6.01
C PRO A 430 -28.76 -0.05 -7.19
N LEU A 431 -28.02 -0.27 -8.30
CA LEU A 431 -28.52 -0.98 -9.47
C LEU A 431 -28.49 -2.47 -9.20
N SER A 432 -29.65 -3.13 -9.32
CA SER A 432 -29.83 -4.57 -9.06
C SER A 432 -29.28 -5.43 -10.21
N PHE A 433 -27.96 -5.40 -10.43
CA PHE A 433 -27.26 -6.37 -11.26
C PHE A 433 -26.38 -7.27 -10.39
N ASP A 434 -26.22 -8.52 -10.77
CA ASP A 434 -25.38 -9.48 -10.08
C ASP A 434 -23.91 -9.42 -10.58
N ALA A 435 -23.00 -9.94 -9.77
CA ALA A 435 -21.58 -9.95 -10.12
C ALA A 435 -21.28 -10.79 -11.38
N LEU A 436 -22.03 -11.86 -11.61
CA LEU A 436 -21.88 -12.73 -12.76
C LEU A 436 -22.23 -12.00 -14.06
N SER A 437 -23.36 -11.28 -14.08
CA SER A 437 -23.77 -10.47 -15.23
C SER A 437 -22.69 -9.45 -15.60
N LEU A 438 -22.14 -8.74 -14.62
CA LEU A 438 -21.07 -7.75 -14.86
C LEU A 438 -19.79 -8.41 -15.38
N PHE A 439 -19.45 -9.61 -14.87
CA PHE A 439 -18.28 -10.35 -15.31
C PHE A 439 -18.31 -10.75 -16.78
N TYR A 440 -19.51 -10.93 -17.39
CA TYR A 440 -19.66 -11.18 -18.82
C TYR A 440 -19.15 -10.05 -19.72
N ALA A 441 -18.97 -8.83 -19.18
CA ALA A 441 -18.33 -7.73 -19.91
C ALA A 441 -16.81 -7.89 -20.07
N THR A 442 -16.21 -8.88 -19.40
CA THR A 442 -14.75 -9.09 -19.44
C THR A 442 -14.30 -9.50 -20.85
N PRO A 443 -13.32 -8.81 -21.44
CA PRO A 443 -12.96 -8.98 -22.85
C PRO A 443 -12.01 -10.17 -23.09
N ILE A 444 -12.29 -11.33 -22.51
CA ILE A 444 -11.46 -12.55 -22.62
C ILE A 444 -11.35 -13.02 -24.07
N SER A 445 -12.41 -12.84 -24.87
CA SER A 445 -12.42 -13.23 -26.29
C SER A 445 -11.40 -12.46 -27.14
N ALA A 446 -10.89 -11.31 -26.67
CA ALA A 446 -9.81 -10.60 -27.36
C ALA A 446 -8.53 -11.44 -27.45
N ALA A 447 -8.18 -12.20 -26.40
CA ALA A 447 -7.02 -13.09 -26.42
C ALA A 447 -7.12 -14.13 -27.53
N THR A 448 -8.30 -14.74 -27.69
CA THR A 448 -8.52 -15.76 -28.72
C THR A 448 -8.50 -15.18 -30.13
N MET A 449 -9.02 -13.96 -30.31
CA MET A 449 -8.91 -13.22 -31.57
C MET A 449 -7.45 -12.94 -31.91
N ILE A 450 -6.66 -12.44 -30.97
CA ILE A 450 -5.25 -12.13 -31.14
C ILE A 450 -4.46 -13.41 -31.49
N VAL A 451 -4.64 -14.47 -30.71
CA VAL A 451 -3.92 -15.74 -30.97
C VAL A 451 -4.31 -16.33 -32.32
N CYS A 452 -5.59 -16.21 -32.74
CA CYS A 452 -6.06 -16.70 -34.04
C CYS A 452 -5.34 -16.00 -35.19
N LEU A 453 -5.13 -14.68 -35.10
CA LEU A 453 -4.46 -13.91 -36.15
C LEU A 453 -3.00 -14.31 -36.38
N PHE A 454 -2.29 -14.72 -35.33
CA PHE A 454 -0.87 -15.02 -35.43
C PHE A 454 -0.53 -16.52 -35.47
N LEU A 455 -1.28 -17.34 -34.72
CA LEU A 455 -1.00 -18.77 -34.54
C LEU A 455 -2.09 -19.68 -35.15
N GLY A 456 -3.15 -19.07 -35.69
CA GLY A 456 -4.26 -19.78 -36.34
C GLY A 456 -5.34 -20.29 -35.39
N LEU A 457 -6.45 -20.79 -35.98
CA LEU A 457 -7.67 -21.17 -35.28
C LEU A 457 -7.46 -22.29 -34.26
N GLU A 458 -6.67 -23.31 -34.57
CA GLU A 458 -6.40 -24.44 -33.66
C GLU A 458 -5.78 -23.98 -32.34
N SER A 459 -4.77 -23.10 -32.43
CA SER A 459 -4.11 -22.51 -31.23
C SER A 459 -5.10 -21.64 -30.45
N ALA A 460 -5.93 -20.86 -31.13
CA ALA A 460 -6.92 -19.99 -30.51
C ALA A 460 -7.99 -20.77 -29.73
N ILE A 461 -8.46 -21.92 -30.24
CA ILE A 461 -9.42 -22.78 -29.53
C ILE A 461 -8.78 -23.36 -28.25
N LEU A 462 -7.52 -23.77 -28.29
CA LEU A 462 -6.81 -24.24 -27.10
C LEU A 462 -6.69 -23.11 -26.05
N ILE A 463 -6.38 -21.91 -26.47
CA ILE A 463 -6.32 -20.74 -25.60
C ILE A 463 -7.70 -20.36 -25.05
N ALA A 464 -8.77 -20.48 -25.86
CA ALA A 464 -10.15 -20.30 -25.38
C ALA A 464 -10.45 -21.28 -24.24
N MET A 465 -10.05 -22.55 -24.37
CA MET A 465 -10.24 -23.55 -23.32
C MET A 465 -9.44 -23.21 -22.06
N ILE A 466 -8.16 -22.83 -22.19
CA ILE A 466 -7.30 -22.49 -21.05
C ILE A 466 -7.88 -21.26 -20.30
N LEU A 467 -8.23 -20.20 -21.02
CA LEU A 467 -8.74 -18.98 -20.44
C LEU A 467 -10.16 -19.15 -19.83
N SER A 468 -11.01 -19.97 -20.45
CA SER A 468 -12.35 -20.25 -19.90
C SER A 468 -12.27 -21.03 -18.56
N ILE A 469 -11.37 -22.01 -18.47
CA ILE A 469 -11.11 -22.72 -17.21
C ILE A 469 -10.54 -21.77 -16.17
N GLY A 470 -9.57 -20.92 -16.56
CA GLY A 470 -8.99 -19.91 -15.68
C GLY A 470 -10.04 -18.91 -15.17
N ALA A 471 -10.88 -18.39 -16.06
CA ALA A 471 -11.96 -17.48 -15.69
C ALA A 471 -13.00 -18.14 -14.75
N ALA A 472 -13.31 -19.41 -14.98
CA ALA A 472 -14.19 -20.17 -14.10
C ALA A 472 -13.58 -20.32 -12.69
N ILE A 473 -12.29 -20.61 -12.58
CA ILE A 473 -11.59 -20.70 -11.29
C ILE A 473 -11.59 -19.35 -10.58
N VAL A 474 -11.30 -18.24 -11.30
CA VAL A 474 -11.37 -16.86 -10.77
C VAL A 474 -12.77 -16.54 -10.23
N PHE A 475 -13.82 -17.04 -10.88
CA PHE A 475 -15.20 -16.85 -10.48
C PHE A 475 -15.77 -18.08 -9.71
N GLN A 476 -15.01 -18.51 -8.70
CA GLN A 476 -15.38 -19.54 -7.70
C GLN A 476 -15.77 -20.93 -8.25
N GLY A 477 -15.20 -21.32 -9.40
CA GLY A 477 -15.48 -22.61 -10.02
C GLY A 477 -16.78 -22.67 -10.82
N SER A 478 -17.34 -21.52 -11.23
CA SER A 478 -18.60 -21.44 -11.97
C SER A 478 -18.50 -22.12 -13.34
N PHE A 479 -19.29 -23.17 -13.52
CA PHE A 479 -19.42 -23.89 -14.80
C PHE A 479 -20.02 -23.02 -15.90
N GLU A 480 -20.91 -22.12 -15.54
CA GLU A 480 -21.57 -21.16 -16.41
C GLU A 480 -20.56 -20.19 -17.06
N VAL A 481 -19.64 -19.70 -16.25
CA VAL A 481 -18.52 -18.84 -16.71
C VAL A 481 -17.63 -19.58 -17.69
N MET A 482 -17.31 -20.84 -17.41
CA MET A 482 -16.51 -21.67 -18.31
C MET A 482 -17.17 -21.81 -19.67
N ILE A 483 -18.45 -22.20 -19.70
CA ILE A 483 -19.21 -22.39 -20.97
C ILE A 483 -19.30 -21.06 -21.73
N PHE A 484 -19.64 -19.98 -21.03
CA PHE A 484 -19.78 -18.66 -21.64
C PHE A 484 -18.52 -18.23 -22.38
N PHE A 485 -17.36 -18.22 -21.70
CA PHE A 485 -16.10 -17.76 -22.29
C PHE A 485 -15.51 -18.76 -23.29
N LEU A 486 -15.75 -20.06 -23.11
CA LEU A 486 -15.31 -21.06 -24.09
C LEU A 486 -15.99 -20.85 -25.44
N ILE A 487 -17.32 -20.77 -25.45
CA ILE A 487 -18.10 -20.59 -26.69
C ILE A 487 -17.84 -19.22 -27.28
N SER A 488 -17.89 -18.16 -26.47
CA SER A 488 -17.60 -16.79 -26.90
C SER A 488 -16.21 -16.66 -27.50
N GLY A 489 -15.17 -17.20 -26.86
CA GLY A 489 -13.80 -17.15 -27.32
C GLY A 489 -13.55 -17.98 -28.60
N ALA A 490 -14.10 -19.20 -28.66
CA ALA A 490 -13.95 -20.05 -29.83
C ALA A 490 -14.63 -19.44 -31.07
N MET A 491 -15.84 -18.88 -30.90
CA MET A 491 -16.56 -18.24 -32.01
C MET A 491 -15.94 -16.91 -32.41
N ALA A 492 -15.42 -16.14 -31.49
CA ALA A 492 -14.66 -14.92 -31.79
C ALA A 492 -13.43 -15.22 -32.64
N ALA A 493 -12.67 -16.26 -32.27
CA ALA A 493 -11.54 -16.76 -33.08
C ALA A 493 -11.99 -17.22 -34.48
N TYR A 494 -13.11 -17.94 -34.56
CA TYR A 494 -13.63 -18.39 -35.82
C TYR A 494 -14.02 -17.23 -36.79
N TRP A 495 -14.64 -16.17 -36.26
CA TRP A 495 -15.03 -15.03 -37.09
C TRP A 495 -13.90 -14.11 -37.50
N ILE A 496 -12.76 -14.14 -36.78
CA ILE A 496 -11.58 -13.33 -37.10
C ILE A 496 -10.55 -14.06 -37.96
N ARG A 497 -10.66 -15.38 -38.15
CA ARG A 497 -9.63 -16.22 -38.81
C ARG A 497 -9.18 -15.73 -40.18
N ASP A 498 -10.10 -15.18 -40.98
CA ASP A 498 -9.86 -14.70 -42.35
C ASP A 498 -9.76 -13.16 -42.37
N CYS A 499 -9.01 -12.56 -41.42
CA CYS A 499 -8.95 -11.13 -41.22
C CYS A 499 -8.07 -10.45 -42.26
N ARG A 500 -8.70 -9.94 -43.32
CA ARG A 500 -8.04 -9.14 -44.37
C ARG A 500 -8.28 -7.64 -44.27
N GLY A 501 -8.80 -7.13 -43.15
CA GLY A 501 -9.04 -5.71 -42.98
C GLY A 501 -9.78 -5.36 -41.70
N ARG A 502 -9.70 -4.08 -41.28
CA ARG A 502 -10.25 -3.60 -40.02
C ARG A 502 -11.76 -3.83 -39.83
N LYS A 503 -12.53 -3.87 -40.94
CA LYS A 503 -13.97 -4.16 -40.93
C LYS A 503 -14.29 -5.55 -40.35
N VAL A 504 -13.38 -6.52 -40.53
CA VAL A 504 -13.57 -7.89 -40.03
C VAL A 504 -13.54 -7.89 -38.48
N PHE A 505 -12.70 -7.08 -37.85
CA PHE A 505 -12.68 -6.92 -36.38
C PHE A 505 -14.04 -6.44 -35.87
N ILE A 506 -14.58 -5.37 -36.45
CA ILE A 506 -15.88 -4.78 -36.04
C ILE A 506 -16.96 -5.82 -36.18
N ASN A 507 -17.02 -6.52 -37.31
CA ASN A 507 -18.03 -7.56 -37.57
C ASN A 507 -17.91 -8.74 -36.60
N ALA A 508 -16.64 -9.17 -36.31
CA ALA A 508 -16.38 -10.24 -35.35
C ALA A 508 -16.88 -9.85 -33.95
N GLY A 509 -16.59 -8.62 -33.50
CA GLY A 509 -17.04 -8.13 -32.20
C GLY A 509 -18.55 -8.03 -32.06
N LEU A 510 -19.22 -7.50 -33.09
CA LEU A 510 -20.66 -7.42 -33.09
C LEU A 510 -21.32 -8.81 -33.06
N LYS A 511 -20.82 -9.76 -33.86
CA LYS A 511 -21.29 -11.15 -33.87
C LYS A 511 -21.01 -11.82 -32.50
N THR A 512 -19.85 -11.61 -31.91
CA THR A 512 -19.54 -12.11 -30.57
C THR A 512 -20.47 -11.51 -29.54
N GLY A 513 -20.72 -10.20 -29.60
CA GLY A 513 -21.65 -9.52 -28.70
C GLY A 513 -23.09 -10.08 -28.80
N LEU A 514 -23.60 -10.31 -30.03
CA LEU A 514 -24.92 -10.92 -30.25
C LEU A 514 -24.97 -12.36 -29.72
N LEU A 515 -23.93 -13.16 -29.96
CA LEU A 515 -23.82 -14.50 -29.39
C LEU A 515 -23.80 -14.45 -27.85
N ASN A 516 -23.08 -13.52 -27.26
CA ASN A 516 -22.98 -13.37 -25.81
C ASN A 516 -24.35 -13.01 -25.18
N ILE A 517 -25.20 -12.22 -25.84
CA ILE A 517 -26.58 -11.99 -25.39
C ILE A 517 -27.31 -13.34 -25.33
N THR A 518 -27.23 -14.13 -26.41
CA THR A 518 -27.93 -15.43 -26.47
C THR A 518 -27.42 -16.39 -25.39
N LEU A 519 -26.08 -16.43 -25.17
CA LEU A 519 -25.46 -17.25 -24.12
C LEU A 519 -25.89 -16.80 -22.72
N ALA A 520 -25.89 -15.50 -22.43
CA ALA A 520 -26.30 -14.96 -21.14
C ALA A 520 -27.77 -15.29 -20.84
N VAL A 521 -28.64 -15.17 -21.84
CA VAL A 521 -30.06 -15.54 -21.72
C VAL A 521 -30.20 -17.06 -21.49
N ALA A 522 -29.48 -17.88 -22.26
CA ALA A 522 -29.58 -19.34 -22.16
C ALA A 522 -29.07 -19.83 -20.79
N ILE A 523 -27.94 -19.30 -20.32
CA ILE A 523 -27.41 -19.61 -19.01
C ILE A 523 -28.37 -19.13 -17.91
N GLY A 524 -28.93 -17.94 -18.05
CA GLY A 524 -29.89 -17.39 -17.13
C GLY A 524 -31.11 -18.28 -16.98
N VAL A 525 -31.68 -18.74 -18.08
CA VAL A 525 -32.84 -19.68 -18.07
C VAL A 525 -32.43 -21.03 -17.45
N TYR A 526 -31.24 -21.54 -17.76
CA TYR A 526 -30.74 -22.82 -17.23
C TYR A 526 -30.55 -22.80 -15.71
N THR A 527 -30.00 -21.70 -15.16
CA THR A 527 -29.74 -21.54 -13.72
C THR A 527 -30.98 -21.15 -12.91
N GLY A 528 -32.15 -20.93 -13.59
CA GLY A 528 -33.38 -20.57 -12.91
C GLY A 528 -33.35 -19.19 -12.27
N PHE A 529 -32.86 -18.17 -12.98
CA PHE A 529 -32.72 -16.80 -12.46
C PHE A 529 -33.94 -16.32 -11.70
N GLU A 530 -33.76 -15.78 -10.51
CA GLU A 530 -34.78 -15.19 -9.66
C GLU A 530 -35.35 -13.88 -10.21
N SER A 531 -34.70 -13.23 -11.21
CA SER A 531 -35.09 -11.91 -11.70
C SER A 531 -34.86 -11.72 -13.20
N THR A 532 -35.92 -11.29 -13.92
CA THR A 532 -35.87 -10.86 -15.33
C THR A 532 -34.85 -9.74 -15.57
N LYS A 533 -34.55 -8.91 -14.54
CA LYS A 533 -33.55 -7.83 -14.62
C LYS A 533 -32.14 -8.38 -14.74
N ALA A 534 -31.81 -9.48 -14.05
CA ALA A 534 -30.50 -10.11 -14.12
C ALA A 534 -30.20 -10.64 -15.53
N ILE A 535 -31.19 -11.27 -16.18
CA ILE A 535 -31.06 -11.72 -17.57
C ILE A 535 -30.79 -10.54 -18.51
N LEU A 536 -31.55 -9.44 -18.35
CA LEU A 536 -31.35 -8.24 -19.16
C LEU A 536 -29.94 -7.67 -19.02
N TRP A 537 -29.45 -7.50 -17.76
CA TRP A 537 -28.09 -7.00 -17.50
C TRP A 537 -27.02 -7.96 -18.01
N GLY A 538 -27.20 -9.27 -17.85
CA GLY A 538 -26.31 -10.28 -18.42
C GLY A 538 -26.17 -10.17 -19.94
N GLY A 539 -27.29 -9.94 -20.64
CA GLY A 539 -27.28 -9.68 -22.07
C GLY A 539 -26.55 -8.40 -22.46
N VAL A 540 -26.81 -7.28 -21.75
CA VAL A 540 -26.13 -5.99 -21.99
C VAL A 540 -24.62 -6.09 -21.76
N PHE A 541 -24.19 -6.61 -20.64
CA PHE A 541 -22.78 -6.75 -20.32
C PHE A 541 -22.08 -7.79 -21.21
N GLY A 542 -22.76 -8.88 -21.58
CA GLY A 542 -22.25 -9.84 -22.54
C GLY A 542 -22.02 -9.22 -23.92
N PHE A 543 -22.94 -8.38 -24.40
CA PHE A 543 -22.75 -7.63 -25.64
C PHE A 543 -21.55 -6.69 -25.57
N LEU A 544 -21.44 -5.94 -24.48
CA LEU A 544 -20.31 -5.04 -24.24
C LEU A 544 -18.98 -5.81 -24.21
N GLY A 545 -18.95 -7.01 -23.61
CA GLY A 545 -17.78 -7.88 -23.60
C GLY A 545 -17.27 -8.23 -25.01
N GLY A 546 -18.19 -8.50 -25.97
CA GLY A 546 -17.85 -8.71 -27.36
C GLY A 546 -17.28 -7.47 -28.05
N VAL A 547 -17.88 -6.30 -27.80
CA VAL A 547 -17.40 -5.01 -28.32
C VAL A 547 -16.03 -4.65 -27.74
N PHE A 548 -15.85 -4.75 -26.43
CA PHE A 548 -14.57 -4.47 -25.76
C PHE A 548 -13.46 -5.42 -26.23
N SER A 549 -13.80 -6.70 -26.47
CA SER A 549 -12.83 -7.66 -27.02
C SER A 549 -12.28 -7.20 -28.36
N THR A 550 -13.11 -6.67 -29.23
CA THR A 550 -12.67 -6.15 -30.53
C THR A 550 -11.80 -4.90 -30.39
N ILE A 551 -12.19 -3.98 -29.54
CA ILE A 551 -11.42 -2.74 -29.30
C ILE A 551 -10.00 -3.10 -28.80
N ILE A 552 -9.92 -4.00 -27.82
CA ILE A 552 -8.65 -4.45 -27.26
C ILE A 552 -7.82 -5.22 -28.29
N ALA A 553 -8.44 -6.16 -29.03
CA ALA A 553 -7.74 -6.91 -30.06
C ALA A 553 -7.16 -5.98 -31.13
N THR A 554 -7.97 -5.02 -31.62
CA THR A 554 -7.55 -4.05 -32.64
C THR A 554 -6.39 -3.16 -32.14
N GLY A 555 -6.40 -2.76 -30.87
CA GLY A 555 -5.35 -1.93 -30.29
C GLY A 555 -4.05 -2.69 -30.00
N LEU A 556 -4.15 -3.96 -29.59
CA LEU A 556 -2.99 -4.77 -29.22
C LEU A 556 -2.26 -5.39 -30.43
N VAL A 557 -2.96 -5.69 -31.53
CA VAL A 557 -2.36 -6.34 -32.72
C VAL A 557 -1.14 -5.59 -33.23
N PRO A 558 -1.12 -4.26 -33.47
CA PRO A 558 0.06 -3.56 -33.94
C PRO A 558 1.24 -3.59 -32.96
N ILE A 559 0.94 -3.59 -31.64
CA ILE A 559 1.97 -3.68 -30.59
C ILE A 559 2.63 -5.06 -30.62
N ILE A 560 1.85 -6.11 -30.79
CA ILE A 560 2.31 -7.49 -30.87
C ILE A 560 3.15 -7.71 -32.14
N GLU A 561 2.71 -7.15 -33.29
CA GLU A 561 3.49 -7.19 -34.52
C GLU A 561 4.89 -6.61 -34.36
N ILE A 562 5.00 -5.47 -33.64
CA ILE A 562 6.29 -4.81 -33.38
C ILE A 562 7.13 -5.61 -32.37
N LEU A 563 6.51 -6.07 -31.28
CA LEU A 563 7.22 -6.68 -30.15
C LEU A 563 7.72 -8.10 -30.48
N PHE A 564 6.88 -8.87 -31.17
CA PHE A 564 7.18 -10.26 -31.52
C PHE A 564 7.60 -10.45 -33.00
N GLU A 565 7.71 -9.39 -33.78
CA GLU A 565 8.05 -9.45 -35.20
C GLU A 565 7.15 -10.43 -35.99
N TYR A 566 5.87 -10.48 -35.65
CA TYR A 566 4.88 -11.22 -36.41
C TYR A 566 4.40 -10.40 -37.62
N THR A 567 4.03 -11.10 -38.68
CA THR A 567 3.48 -10.50 -39.89
C THR A 567 2.02 -10.95 -40.03
N SER A 568 1.06 -10.08 -39.72
CA SER A 568 -0.36 -10.36 -39.92
C SER A 568 -0.74 -10.21 -41.39
N ASP A 569 -1.89 -10.78 -41.80
CA ASP A 569 -2.43 -10.59 -43.15
C ASP A 569 -2.70 -9.11 -43.46
N ILE A 570 -3.03 -8.30 -42.45
CA ILE A 570 -3.19 -6.82 -42.60
C ILE A 570 -1.85 -6.18 -42.97
N LYS A 571 -0.78 -6.54 -42.30
CA LYS A 571 0.57 -6.06 -42.60
C LYS A 571 1.02 -6.54 -44.01
N LEU A 572 0.70 -7.78 -44.37
CA LEU A 572 0.97 -8.29 -45.71
C LEU A 572 0.21 -7.51 -46.78
N LEU A 573 -1.06 -7.14 -46.53
CA LEU A 573 -1.83 -6.32 -47.48
C LEU A 573 -1.24 -4.90 -47.63
N GLU A 574 -0.77 -4.31 -46.51
CA GLU A 574 -0.05 -3.04 -46.58
C GLU A 574 1.24 -3.17 -47.43
N LEU A 575 1.99 -4.24 -47.24
CA LEU A 575 3.23 -4.51 -48.00
C LEU A 575 2.94 -4.93 -49.48
N ALA A 576 1.79 -5.49 -49.77
CA ALA A 576 1.37 -5.81 -51.14
C ALA A 576 1.00 -4.56 -51.95
N ASN A 577 0.85 -3.40 -51.30
CA ASN A 577 0.61 -2.13 -52.00
C ASN A 577 1.92 -1.69 -52.71
N LEU A 578 1.86 -1.55 -54.01
CA LEU A 578 3.00 -1.15 -54.86
C LEU A 578 3.44 0.32 -54.61
N ASP A 579 2.62 1.14 -53.98
CA ASP A 579 2.95 2.49 -53.55
C ASP A 579 3.83 2.56 -52.27
N GLN A 580 4.18 1.41 -51.70
CA GLN A 580 5.08 1.36 -50.55
C GLN A 580 6.44 2.03 -50.91
N PRO A 581 7.04 2.81 -49.98
CA PRO A 581 8.26 3.59 -50.27
C PRO A 581 9.40 2.75 -50.83
N LEU A 582 9.57 1.52 -50.36
CA LEU A 582 10.64 0.61 -50.83
C LEU A 582 10.32 0.09 -52.24
N MET A 583 9.07 -0.23 -52.56
CA MET A 583 8.65 -0.65 -53.91
C MET A 583 8.77 0.50 -54.91
N ARG A 584 8.39 1.73 -54.52
CA ARG A 584 8.61 2.95 -55.32
C ARG A 584 10.10 3.19 -55.59
N LYS A 585 10.95 2.97 -54.58
CA LYS A 585 12.40 3.07 -54.73
C LYS A 585 12.90 2.02 -55.71
N LEU A 586 12.44 0.77 -55.62
CA LEU A 586 12.78 -0.30 -56.58
C LEU A 586 12.33 0.07 -58.00
N MET A 587 11.13 0.64 -58.16
CA MET A 587 10.61 1.07 -59.48
C MET A 587 11.50 2.15 -60.12
N ILE A 588 12.02 3.12 -59.35
CA ILE A 588 12.81 4.23 -59.84
C ILE A 588 14.27 3.79 -60.13
N GLU A 589 14.87 3.06 -59.20
CA GLU A 589 16.30 2.72 -59.26
C GLU A 589 16.60 1.44 -60.05
N ALA A 590 15.68 0.47 -60.08
CA ALA A 590 15.82 -0.80 -60.76
C ALA A 590 14.51 -1.26 -61.43
N PRO A 591 14.05 -0.53 -62.47
CA PRO A 591 12.73 -0.76 -63.09
C PRO A 591 12.53 -2.15 -63.66
N GLY A 592 13.57 -2.76 -64.24
CA GLY A 592 13.50 -4.15 -64.72
C GLY A 592 13.27 -5.16 -63.59
N THR A 593 13.97 -5.00 -62.51
CA THR A 593 13.78 -5.83 -61.30
C THR A 593 12.36 -5.60 -60.69
N TYR A 594 11.86 -4.36 -60.67
CA TYR A 594 10.51 -4.08 -60.24
C TYR A 594 9.46 -4.85 -61.05
N HIS A 595 9.52 -4.78 -62.41
CA HIS A 595 8.62 -5.52 -63.28
C HIS A 595 8.71 -7.03 -63.08
N HIS A 596 9.93 -7.56 -62.98
CA HIS A 596 10.17 -8.96 -62.66
C HIS A 596 9.52 -9.36 -61.34
N SER A 597 9.75 -8.61 -60.31
CA SER A 597 9.20 -8.88 -58.95
C SER A 597 7.66 -8.86 -58.92
N VAL A 598 7.03 -7.94 -59.64
CA VAL A 598 5.55 -7.88 -59.74
C VAL A 598 4.99 -9.12 -60.47
N ILE A 599 5.62 -9.51 -61.58
CA ILE A 599 5.19 -10.70 -62.35
C ILE A 599 5.38 -11.96 -61.47
N VAL A 600 6.56 -12.15 -60.88
CA VAL A 600 6.84 -13.29 -59.99
C VAL A 600 5.86 -13.33 -58.83
N GLY A 601 5.58 -12.20 -58.18
CA GLY A 601 4.64 -12.10 -57.06
C GLY A 601 3.22 -12.61 -57.45
N ASN A 602 2.74 -12.23 -58.63
CA ASN A 602 1.42 -12.70 -59.10
C ASN A 602 1.42 -14.20 -59.45
N MET A 603 2.53 -14.69 -60.05
CA MET A 603 2.68 -16.12 -60.38
C MET A 603 2.72 -16.99 -59.10
N VAL A 604 3.53 -16.59 -58.09
CA VAL A 604 3.64 -17.37 -56.85
C VAL A 604 2.38 -17.27 -55.97
N GLU A 605 1.61 -16.17 -56.06
CA GLU A 605 0.29 -16.05 -55.43
C GLU A 605 -0.66 -17.15 -55.97
N ALA A 606 -0.73 -17.29 -57.30
CA ALA A 606 -1.60 -18.31 -57.94
C ALA A 606 -1.12 -19.73 -57.57
N ALA A 607 0.18 -19.98 -57.66
CA ALA A 607 0.75 -21.28 -57.28
C ALA A 607 0.54 -21.64 -55.80
N ALA A 608 0.71 -20.68 -54.93
CA ALA A 608 0.45 -20.89 -53.49
C ALA A 608 -1.01 -21.21 -53.18
N ALA A 609 -1.96 -20.58 -53.88
CA ALA A 609 -3.37 -20.87 -53.74
C ALA A 609 -3.70 -22.33 -54.14
N GLU A 610 -3.12 -22.85 -55.24
CA GLU A 610 -3.33 -24.23 -55.70
C GLU A 610 -2.82 -25.29 -54.73
N ILE A 611 -1.70 -25.02 -54.07
CA ILE A 611 -1.10 -25.95 -53.08
C ILE A 611 -1.60 -25.75 -51.64
N GLY A 612 -2.56 -24.84 -51.41
CA GLY A 612 -3.07 -24.56 -50.09
C GLY A 612 -2.09 -23.81 -49.16
N ALA A 613 -1.06 -23.16 -49.72
CA ALA A 613 -0.15 -22.28 -48.99
C ALA A 613 -0.75 -20.87 -48.87
N ASN A 614 -0.16 -19.97 -48.07
CA ASN A 614 -0.64 -18.58 -47.92
C ASN A 614 -0.34 -17.76 -49.19
N PRO A 615 -1.35 -17.45 -50.06
CA PRO A 615 -1.13 -16.77 -51.33
C PRO A 615 -0.63 -15.34 -51.16
N LEU A 616 -1.13 -14.63 -50.09
CA LEU A 616 -0.76 -13.26 -49.83
C LEU A 616 0.67 -13.12 -49.38
N LEU A 617 1.14 -14.02 -48.51
CA LEU A 617 2.53 -14.07 -48.08
C LEU A 617 3.44 -14.38 -49.32
N ALA A 618 3.09 -15.36 -50.15
CA ALA A 618 3.82 -15.69 -51.34
C ALA A 618 3.95 -14.50 -52.29
N LYS A 619 2.85 -13.77 -52.53
CA LYS A 619 2.84 -12.56 -53.36
C LYS A 619 3.81 -11.50 -52.82
N VAL A 620 3.72 -11.18 -51.52
CA VAL A 620 4.59 -10.18 -50.91
C VAL A 620 6.03 -10.65 -50.95
N CYS A 621 6.32 -11.89 -50.63
CA CYS A 621 7.67 -12.47 -50.80
C CYS A 621 8.19 -12.31 -52.22
N GLY A 622 7.34 -12.56 -53.23
CA GLY A 622 7.70 -12.35 -54.65
C GLY A 622 7.99 -10.89 -54.97
N TYR A 623 7.27 -9.93 -54.37
CA TYR A 623 7.51 -8.50 -54.56
C TYR A 623 8.86 -8.03 -54.01
N TYR A 624 9.30 -8.58 -52.88
CA TYR A 624 10.48 -8.12 -52.14
C TYR A 624 11.72 -9.01 -52.30
N HIS A 625 11.65 -10.19 -52.98
CA HIS A 625 12.77 -11.14 -53.01
C HIS A 625 14.07 -10.53 -53.52
N ASP A 626 13.97 -9.61 -54.48
CA ASP A 626 15.09 -9.01 -55.22
C ASP A 626 15.38 -7.53 -54.86
N ILE A 627 14.85 -7.01 -53.78
CA ILE A 627 15.03 -5.59 -53.38
C ILE A 627 16.49 -5.18 -53.19
N GLY A 628 17.39 -6.13 -52.93
CA GLY A 628 18.84 -5.87 -52.79
C GLY A 628 19.49 -5.39 -54.07
N LYS A 629 18.90 -5.68 -55.24
CA LYS A 629 19.40 -5.21 -56.55
C LYS A 629 19.36 -3.67 -56.68
N ILE A 630 18.57 -2.97 -55.83
CA ILE A 630 18.57 -1.50 -55.75
C ILE A 630 19.99 -0.95 -55.52
N ARG A 631 20.85 -1.65 -54.79
CA ARG A 631 22.21 -1.18 -54.47
C ARG A 631 23.12 -1.06 -55.69
N LYS A 632 22.95 -1.98 -56.64
CA LYS A 632 23.81 -2.08 -57.84
C LYS A 632 23.01 -2.47 -59.09
N PRO A 633 21.97 -1.72 -59.49
CA PRO A 633 20.99 -2.14 -60.47
C PRO A 633 21.62 -2.42 -61.85
N ALA A 634 22.60 -1.65 -62.28
CA ALA A 634 23.23 -1.75 -63.60
C ALA A 634 24.09 -3.03 -63.81
N TYR A 635 24.29 -3.84 -62.76
CA TYR A 635 24.93 -5.16 -62.88
C TYR A 635 23.92 -6.27 -63.14
N PHE A 636 22.63 -6.02 -63.09
CA PHE A 636 21.60 -7.02 -63.38
C PHE A 636 21.01 -6.75 -64.77
N ILE A 637 20.95 -7.81 -65.58
CA ILE A 637 20.65 -7.71 -66.99
C ILE A 637 19.30 -7.05 -67.29
N GLU A 638 18.30 -7.31 -66.45
CA GLU A 638 16.96 -6.76 -66.56
C GLU A 638 16.92 -5.23 -66.41
N ASN A 639 17.96 -4.62 -65.83
CA ASN A 639 18.07 -3.17 -65.64
C ASN A 639 19.06 -2.52 -66.61
N GLN A 640 19.70 -3.29 -67.56
CA GLN A 640 20.62 -2.75 -68.55
C GLN A 640 19.84 -2.31 -69.77
N ALA A 641 19.75 -1.01 -69.98
CA ALA A 641 19.06 -0.39 -71.13
C ALA A 641 19.96 -0.36 -72.38
N GLY A 642 20.30 -1.53 -72.95
CA GLY A 642 21.01 -1.66 -74.22
C GLY A 642 22.48 -1.22 -74.25
N GLY A 643 23.14 -1.05 -73.08
CA GLY A 643 24.56 -0.69 -72.95
C GLY A 643 25.49 -1.89 -72.92
N ARG A 644 26.82 -1.62 -72.83
CA ARG A 644 27.81 -2.68 -72.61
C ARG A 644 27.58 -3.32 -71.24
N ASN A 645 27.64 -4.68 -71.23
CA ASN A 645 27.53 -5.46 -69.99
C ASN A 645 28.65 -5.08 -68.99
N ARG A 646 28.30 -4.61 -67.79
CA ARG A 646 29.30 -4.21 -66.79
C ARG A 646 30.16 -5.39 -66.30
N HIS A 647 29.73 -6.60 -66.49
CA HIS A 647 30.47 -7.80 -66.12
C HIS A 647 31.59 -8.15 -67.11
N ASP A 648 31.62 -7.57 -68.35
CA ASP A 648 32.62 -7.88 -69.37
C ASP A 648 34.06 -7.52 -68.99
N LYS A 649 34.19 -6.50 -68.09
CA LYS A 649 35.47 -6.00 -67.57
C LYS A 649 35.86 -6.56 -66.19
N LEU A 650 35.05 -7.43 -65.62
CA LEU A 650 35.28 -7.99 -64.28
C LEU A 650 35.78 -9.42 -64.38
N ALA A 651 36.62 -9.84 -63.41
CA ALA A 651 36.95 -11.25 -63.19
C ALA A 651 35.68 -12.02 -62.87
N PRO A 652 35.53 -13.30 -63.31
CA PRO A 652 34.31 -14.09 -63.01
C PRO A 652 33.96 -14.17 -61.55
N SER A 653 34.93 -14.27 -60.64
CA SER A 653 34.76 -14.28 -59.20
C SER A 653 34.15 -12.98 -58.67
N MET A 654 34.58 -11.82 -59.21
CA MET A 654 34.02 -10.52 -58.83
C MET A 654 32.58 -10.36 -59.33
N SER A 655 32.29 -10.85 -60.52
CA SER A 655 30.93 -10.86 -61.07
C SER A 655 29.99 -11.72 -60.22
N ALA A 656 30.43 -12.94 -59.85
CA ALA A 656 29.65 -13.80 -58.95
C ALA A 656 29.43 -13.17 -57.58
N LEU A 657 30.46 -12.53 -56.99
CA LEU A 657 30.35 -11.85 -55.71
C LEU A 657 29.32 -10.71 -55.75
N ILE A 658 29.31 -9.91 -56.82
CA ILE A 658 28.35 -8.79 -56.99
C ILE A 658 26.91 -9.32 -57.09
N LEU A 659 26.71 -10.42 -57.85
CA LEU A 659 25.41 -11.05 -57.97
C LEU A 659 24.92 -11.64 -56.67
N ILE A 660 25.79 -12.35 -55.91
CA ILE A 660 25.40 -12.90 -54.60
C ILE A 660 25.16 -11.82 -53.57
N ALA A 661 25.86 -10.69 -53.66
CA ALA A 661 25.74 -9.60 -52.68
C ALA A 661 24.33 -9.04 -52.54
N HIS A 662 23.45 -9.14 -53.60
CA HIS A 662 22.07 -8.63 -53.50
C HIS A 662 21.24 -9.32 -52.42
N ILE A 663 21.56 -10.59 -52.09
CA ILE A 663 20.88 -11.32 -51.00
C ILE A 663 21.15 -10.61 -49.68
N LYS A 664 22.43 -10.32 -49.37
CA LYS A 664 22.81 -9.61 -48.14
C LYS A 664 22.23 -8.19 -48.13
N ASP A 665 22.40 -7.45 -49.21
CA ASP A 665 21.86 -6.10 -49.35
C ASP A 665 20.34 -6.07 -49.21
N GLY A 666 19.64 -7.07 -49.74
CA GLY A 666 18.21 -7.27 -49.65
C GLY A 666 17.76 -7.56 -48.21
N MET A 667 18.46 -8.45 -47.50
CA MET A 667 18.17 -8.73 -46.08
C MET A 667 18.37 -7.47 -45.22
N ASP A 668 19.42 -6.69 -45.47
CA ASP A 668 19.67 -5.46 -44.73
C ASP A 668 18.56 -4.42 -44.99
N LEU A 669 18.11 -4.26 -46.23
CA LEU A 669 16.97 -3.40 -46.58
C LEU A 669 15.67 -3.90 -45.95
N ALA A 670 15.42 -5.21 -45.96
CA ALA A 670 14.22 -5.79 -45.33
C ALA A 670 14.17 -5.53 -43.83
N ARG A 671 15.29 -5.67 -43.12
CA ARG A 671 15.41 -5.38 -41.69
C ARG A 671 15.24 -3.88 -41.38
N GLN A 672 15.91 -3.02 -42.16
CA GLN A 672 15.79 -1.56 -42.02
C GLN A 672 14.32 -1.07 -42.19
N ASN A 673 13.59 -1.70 -43.11
CA ASN A 673 12.18 -1.37 -43.39
C ASN A 673 11.19 -2.25 -42.63
N LYS A 674 11.65 -3.09 -41.68
CA LYS A 674 10.81 -3.93 -40.82
C LYS A 674 9.78 -4.77 -41.58
N LEU A 675 10.22 -5.43 -42.67
CA LEU A 675 9.34 -6.23 -43.54
C LEU A 675 8.83 -7.52 -42.86
N GLY A 676 9.52 -7.98 -41.81
CA GLY A 676 9.22 -9.22 -41.10
C GLY A 676 10.16 -10.37 -41.48
N GLU A 677 10.24 -11.37 -40.62
CA GLU A 677 11.20 -12.47 -40.74
C GLU A 677 10.91 -13.36 -41.96
N SER A 678 9.62 -13.67 -42.21
CA SER A 678 9.22 -14.51 -43.35
C SER A 678 9.68 -13.96 -44.71
N ILE A 679 9.60 -12.64 -44.90
CA ILE A 679 10.04 -11.97 -46.11
C ILE A 679 11.58 -11.94 -46.15
N THR A 680 12.24 -11.64 -45.04
CA THR A 680 13.69 -11.63 -44.92
C THR A 680 14.29 -13.03 -45.20
N ASP A 681 13.64 -14.08 -44.73
CA ASP A 681 14.03 -15.47 -44.99
C ASP A 681 13.83 -15.85 -46.46
N THR A 682 12.76 -15.38 -47.10
CA THR A 682 12.56 -15.58 -48.53
C THR A 682 13.68 -14.91 -49.32
N ILE A 683 14.05 -13.66 -49.00
CA ILE A 683 15.19 -12.98 -49.61
C ILE A 683 16.48 -13.78 -49.44
N ARG A 684 16.70 -14.36 -48.26
CA ARG A 684 17.88 -15.15 -47.95
C ARG A 684 17.96 -16.44 -48.77
N GLN A 685 16.82 -17.08 -49.07
CA GLN A 685 16.76 -18.47 -49.54
C GLN A 685 16.33 -18.62 -51.01
N HIS A 686 15.86 -17.54 -51.67
CA HIS A 686 15.23 -17.67 -52.99
C HIS A 686 16.16 -18.23 -54.10
N HIS A 687 17.48 -18.12 -53.93
CA HIS A 687 18.44 -18.78 -54.82
C HIS A 687 18.93 -20.16 -54.31
N GLY A 688 18.58 -20.54 -53.10
CA GLY A 688 19.04 -21.79 -52.49
C GLY A 688 20.57 -21.88 -52.44
N THR A 689 21.10 -22.98 -52.95
CA THR A 689 22.54 -23.27 -53.09
C THR A 689 22.97 -23.38 -54.55
N SER A 690 22.21 -22.76 -55.47
CA SER A 690 22.43 -22.84 -56.89
C SER A 690 23.78 -22.21 -57.30
N LEU A 691 24.54 -22.92 -58.14
CA LEU A 691 25.78 -22.44 -58.70
C LEU A 691 25.47 -21.43 -59.81
N ILE A 692 26.22 -20.32 -59.87
CA ILE A 692 26.16 -19.39 -60.99
C ILE A 692 27.02 -19.95 -62.11
N GLN A 693 26.43 -20.89 -62.87
CA GLN A 693 27.10 -21.74 -63.82
C GLN A 693 27.97 -20.97 -64.85
N TYR A 694 27.44 -19.90 -65.42
CA TYR A 694 28.09 -19.04 -66.39
C TYR A 694 29.45 -18.51 -65.91
N PHE A 695 29.51 -17.99 -64.69
CA PHE A 695 30.75 -17.45 -64.14
C PHE A 695 31.70 -18.58 -63.65
N TYR A 696 31.14 -19.70 -63.24
CA TYR A 696 31.92 -20.87 -62.87
C TYR A 696 32.64 -21.43 -64.09
N ASP A 697 31.95 -21.62 -65.22
CA ASP A 697 32.54 -22.14 -66.50
C ASP A 697 33.51 -21.16 -67.13
N LYS A 698 33.33 -19.83 -66.88
CA LYS A 698 34.21 -18.78 -67.36
C LYS A 698 35.48 -18.63 -66.50
N ALA A 699 35.47 -19.06 -65.25
CA ALA A 699 36.61 -19.01 -64.32
C ALA A 699 37.62 -20.11 -64.65
#